data_9d2d0c9632c39d59b8e19e2e0c7ea6cf
#
_entry.id   9d2d0c9632c39d59b8e19e2e0c7ea6cf
#
_cell.length_a   1.000
_cell.length_b   1.000
_cell.length_c   1.000
_cell.angle_alpha   90.00
_cell.angle_beta   90.00
_cell.angle_gamma   90.00
#
_symmetry.space_group_name_H-M   'P 1'
#
loop_
_entity.id
_entity.type
_entity.pdbx_description
1 polymer ?
#
loop_
_entity_poly.entity_id
_entity_poly.type
_entity_poly.pdbx_seq_one_letter_code
_entity_poly.pdbx_strand_id
1 'polypeptide(L)'
;MTAPQHLAHPHRPRRLLRILLPALIILGWLVAASLGGPLFGKVDEVSSNDRTAYLPSSSDSARVQELQTRFAGSDEIPAIVVAASEETLTDAQRTALSDAVAATTGIDGVGDDVSPALPSDDGRAMQAFVPIRSGADLGDVVAEIRASLEKAAPDGVHVYITGPAGFSADLVAGFAGIDGILLGVALAAVFVILVLVYRSLLLPVVVLMTSLFALCTALLLVWWLAKWGVLLLSGQTQGILFILVIGAATDYALLFVSRFREALRVEHDRAKAVLAAWKGSFEPILASGGTVIAGLLCLLLSDLKSNSALGPVAAIGIAFAMLSALTLLPALLMAFGRAAFWPRRPVYAPEIVAAEGGMPSSGVWARLAELIRRRSRVIWIATTLVLALGTVGVLQLDASGVPQSDLVLGSSQARDGQKVLGEHFPGGSGSPVQVVVAKDSLQKAADALLADKGIDGVTVTAKDSPSGSAPVTKDGVQPVGRPGTPAPDPTVVEGDVMLQGTLTAAADSTSAEDTVRRLRTSLESTGAVVGGVTATAIDTNDASLHDRTLIIPVILVVIMLILMMLLCAIVAPVLLIVTTVLSFGTAMGVSALVFNGILRFPGADPAVPLYGFVFLVALGIDYNIFLMTRVREESRIHGTREGVRRGLAITGGVITSAGLVLATTFAALAVIPILFLAQLAFIVAFGVLLDTFVVRSLLVPALVHDVGRAVWWPSKLSRAER
;
A
#
# COMPACT_ATOMS: atom_id res chain seq x y z
N MET A 1 -21.74 -24.45 -77.05
CA MET A 1 -22.33 -23.40 -76.22
C MET A 1 -22.11 -23.76 -74.76
N THR A 2 -21.00 -23.29 -74.20
CA THR A 2 -20.60 -23.49 -72.82
C THR A 2 -20.79 -22.17 -72.09
N ALA A 3 -21.68 -22.17 -71.11
CA ALA A 3 -21.96 -20.98 -70.24
C ALA A 3 -20.75 -20.65 -69.34
N PRO A 4 -20.47 -19.36 -69.10
CA PRO A 4 -19.41 -18.97 -68.17
C PRO A 4 -19.87 -19.15 -66.74
N GLN A 5 -19.10 -19.88 -65.94
CA GLN A 5 -19.25 -19.97 -64.50
C GLN A 5 -18.93 -18.60 -63.87
N HIS A 6 -19.92 -17.99 -63.27
CA HIS A 6 -19.75 -16.83 -62.39
C HIS A 6 -18.92 -17.23 -61.16
N LEU A 7 -17.67 -16.78 -61.15
CA LEU A 7 -16.84 -16.76 -59.93
C LEU A 7 -17.50 -15.85 -58.89
N ALA A 8 -18.14 -16.45 -57.92
CA ALA A 8 -18.59 -15.76 -56.75
C ALA A 8 -17.39 -15.21 -55.97
N HIS A 9 -17.26 -13.89 -55.89
CA HIS A 9 -16.32 -13.22 -55.02
C HIS A 9 -16.77 -13.39 -53.57
N PRO A 10 -16.09 -14.19 -52.72
CA PRO A 10 -16.38 -14.22 -51.31
C PRO A 10 -15.52 -13.17 -50.60
N HIS A 11 -16.13 -12.45 -49.65
CA HIS A 11 -15.45 -11.87 -48.49
C HIS A 11 -15.14 -10.36 -48.45
N ARG A 12 -16.09 -9.47 -48.73
CA ARG A 12 -16.06 -8.10 -48.27
C ARG A 12 -16.34 -7.97 -46.74
N PRO A 13 -17.25 -8.70 -46.06
CA PRO A 13 -17.58 -8.50 -44.64
C PRO A 13 -16.42 -8.82 -43.67
N ARG A 14 -15.55 -9.78 -44.00
CA ARG A 14 -14.40 -10.11 -43.11
C ARG A 14 -13.29 -9.05 -43.06
N ARG A 15 -13.10 -8.24 -44.11
CA ARG A 15 -12.10 -7.16 -44.12
C ARG A 15 -12.57 -5.96 -43.31
N LEU A 16 -13.83 -5.57 -43.38
CA LEU A 16 -14.44 -4.50 -42.58
C LEU A 16 -14.38 -4.82 -41.08
N LEU A 17 -14.72 -6.05 -40.68
CA LEU A 17 -14.66 -6.48 -39.29
C LEU A 17 -13.24 -6.42 -38.71
N ARG A 18 -12.21 -6.72 -39.51
CA ARG A 18 -10.80 -6.66 -39.12
C ARG A 18 -10.27 -5.25 -38.86
N ILE A 19 -10.94 -4.21 -39.36
CA ILE A 19 -10.58 -2.81 -39.17
C ILE A 19 -11.49 -2.18 -38.14
N LEU A 20 -12.81 -2.41 -38.22
CA LEU A 20 -13.80 -1.79 -37.34
C LEU A 20 -13.71 -2.27 -35.89
N LEU A 21 -13.49 -3.57 -35.65
CA LEU A 21 -13.41 -4.09 -34.29
C LEU A 21 -12.24 -3.51 -33.49
N PRO A 22 -10.98 -3.51 -34.00
CA PRO A 22 -9.87 -2.84 -33.31
C PRO A 22 -10.11 -1.34 -33.14
N ALA A 23 -10.67 -0.66 -34.13
CA ALA A 23 -10.98 0.78 -34.06
C ALA A 23 -12.00 1.09 -32.96
N LEU A 24 -13.08 0.30 -32.86
CA LEU A 24 -14.08 0.45 -31.80
C LEU A 24 -13.51 0.18 -30.41
N ILE A 25 -12.65 -0.83 -30.27
CA ILE A 25 -11.97 -1.13 -29.00
C ILE A 25 -11.08 0.05 -28.58
N ILE A 26 -10.24 0.55 -29.49
CA ILE A 26 -9.35 1.69 -29.22
C ILE A 26 -10.18 2.93 -28.87
N LEU A 27 -11.27 3.20 -29.60
CA LEU A 27 -12.16 4.32 -29.31
C LEU A 27 -12.83 4.19 -27.93
N GLY A 28 -13.33 3.00 -27.58
CA GLY A 28 -13.94 2.73 -26.27
C GLY A 28 -12.96 2.99 -25.12
N TRP A 29 -11.71 2.50 -25.23
CA TRP A 29 -10.68 2.76 -24.25
C TRP A 29 -10.26 4.23 -24.19
N LEU A 30 -10.20 4.91 -25.34
CA LEU A 30 -9.89 6.33 -25.40
C LEU A 30 -10.99 7.18 -24.73
N VAL A 31 -12.26 6.85 -24.92
CA VAL A 31 -13.38 7.51 -24.23
C VAL A 31 -13.29 7.25 -22.72
N ALA A 32 -13.11 6.01 -22.30
CA ALA A 32 -12.98 5.68 -20.87
C ALA A 32 -11.79 6.40 -20.22
N ALA A 33 -10.64 6.42 -20.89
CA ALA A 33 -9.45 7.12 -20.40
C ALA A 33 -9.64 8.65 -20.37
N SER A 34 -10.36 9.23 -21.33
CA SER A 34 -10.64 10.67 -21.35
C SER A 34 -11.59 11.11 -20.23
N LEU A 35 -12.46 10.21 -19.76
CA LEU A 35 -13.30 10.44 -18.59
C LEU A 35 -12.56 10.21 -17.27
N GLY A 36 -11.67 9.23 -17.22
CA GLY A 36 -10.90 8.90 -16.02
C GLY A 36 -9.68 9.77 -15.79
N GLY A 37 -9.02 10.26 -16.87
CA GLY A 37 -7.83 11.10 -16.78
C GLY A 37 -7.98 12.35 -15.90
N PRO A 38 -9.02 13.16 -16.07
CA PRO A 38 -9.24 14.34 -15.24
C PRO A 38 -9.47 14.05 -13.75
N LEU A 39 -9.81 12.79 -13.39
CA LEU A 39 -10.06 12.41 -12.01
C LEU A 39 -8.76 12.25 -11.20
N PHE A 40 -7.59 12.20 -11.84
CA PHE A 40 -6.32 12.20 -11.11
C PHE A 40 -6.19 13.41 -10.20
N GLY A 41 -6.52 14.60 -10.69
CA GLY A 41 -6.48 15.83 -9.89
C GLY A 41 -7.71 16.04 -8.99
N LYS A 42 -8.58 15.03 -8.83
CA LYS A 42 -9.79 15.07 -8.00
C LYS A 42 -9.88 13.92 -7.01
N VAL A 43 -8.80 13.19 -6.83
CA VAL A 43 -8.80 12.05 -5.90
C VAL A 43 -8.94 12.54 -4.47
N ASP A 44 -8.36 13.71 -4.14
CA ASP A 44 -8.44 14.32 -2.81
C ASP A 44 -9.89 14.66 -2.40
N GLU A 45 -10.81 14.88 -3.38
CA GLU A 45 -12.23 15.09 -3.10
C GLU A 45 -12.93 13.87 -2.47
N VAL A 46 -12.35 12.66 -2.61
CA VAL A 46 -12.95 11.36 -2.19
C VAL A 46 -12.01 10.52 -1.33
N SER A 47 -10.81 11.03 -1.01
CA SER A 47 -9.84 10.37 -0.15
C SER A 47 -9.81 10.97 1.25
N SER A 48 -9.52 10.13 2.24
CA SER A 48 -9.28 10.54 3.61
C SER A 48 -8.00 9.89 4.12
N ASN A 49 -7.17 10.68 4.80
CA ASN A 49 -5.97 10.19 5.49
C ASN A 49 -6.15 10.19 7.02
N ASP A 50 -7.38 10.41 7.50
CA ASP A 50 -7.70 10.29 8.91
C ASP A 50 -7.63 8.82 9.35
N ARG A 51 -6.72 8.52 10.27
CA ARG A 51 -6.47 7.17 10.79
C ARG A 51 -7.67 6.58 11.51
N THR A 52 -8.45 7.41 12.16
CA THR A 52 -9.58 6.98 12.97
C THR A 52 -10.73 6.44 12.12
N ALA A 53 -10.89 6.97 10.90
CA ALA A 53 -11.87 6.47 9.93
C ALA A 53 -11.59 4.99 9.50
N TYR A 54 -10.36 4.52 9.73
CA TYR A 54 -9.93 3.18 9.32
C TYR A 54 -9.91 2.14 10.45
N LEU A 55 -10.22 2.55 11.70
CA LEU A 55 -10.30 1.64 12.84
C LEU A 55 -11.46 0.64 12.71
N PRO A 56 -11.34 -0.54 13.35
CA PRO A 56 -12.49 -1.41 13.55
C PRO A 56 -13.58 -0.67 14.33
N SER A 57 -14.83 -0.77 13.88
CA SER A 57 -15.96 -0.16 14.59
C SER A 57 -16.21 -0.75 15.99
N SER A 58 -15.60 -1.89 16.30
CA SER A 58 -15.65 -2.56 17.59
C SER A 58 -14.57 -2.09 18.58
N SER A 59 -13.59 -1.29 18.13
CA SER A 59 -12.50 -0.80 19.00
C SER A 59 -13.00 0.25 19.98
N ASP A 60 -12.39 0.27 21.18
CA ASP A 60 -12.71 1.27 22.20
C ASP A 60 -12.41 2.69 21.73
N SER A 61 -11.29 2.88 21.04
CA SER A 61 -10.92 4.20 20.51
C SER A 61 -11.89 4.71 19.45
N ALA A 62 -12.45 3.84 18.58
CA ALA A 62 -13.49 4.25 17.64
C ALA A 62 -14.79 4.67 18.34
N ARG A 63 -15.18 3.96 19.41
CA ARG A 63 -16.36 4.31 20.22
C ARG A 63 -16.17 5.64 20.95
N VAL A 64 -14.99 5.87 21.55
CA VAL A 64 -14.68 7.11 22.23
C VAL A 64 -14.72 8.29 21.27
N GLN A 65 -14.20 8.12 20.06
CA GLN A 65 -14.23 9.18 19.05
C GLN A 65 -15.64 9.54 18.61
N GLU A 66 -16.51 8.54 18.39
CA GLU A 66 -17.94 8.81 18.09
C GLU A 66 -18.61 9.57 19.23
N LEU A 67 -18.32 9.22 20.49
CA LEU A 67 -18.83 9.90 21.64
C LEU A 67 -18.22 11.30 21.83
N GLN A 68 -16.91 11.46 21.54
CA GLN A 68 -16.23 12.75 21.62
C GLN A 68 -16.93 13.83 20.80
N THR A 69 -17.35 13.52 19.57
CA THR A 69 -18.10 14.44 18.71
C THR A 69 -19.40 14.91 19.37
N ARG A 70 -20.06 14.03 20.14
CA ARG A 70 -21.29 14.38 20.87
C ARG A 70 -21.02 15.21 22.12
N PHE A 71 -19.88 15.00 22.79
CA PHE A 71 -19.45 15.82 23.95
C PHE A 71 -18.97 17.22 23.53
N ALA A 72 -18.17 17.31 22.47
CA ALA A 72 -17.63 18.57 21.97
C ALA A 72 -18.69 19.43 21.27
N GLY A 73 -19.69 18.78 20.65
CA GLY A 73 -20.70 19.46 19.82
C GLY A 73 -20.19 19.89 18.44
N SER A 74 -18.90 19.69 18.18
CA SER A 74 -18.22 19.93 16.90
C SER A 74 -17.20 18.81 16.65
N ASP A 75 -17.01 18.49 15.37
CA ASP A 75 -15.97 17.57 14.94
C ASP A 75 -14.73 18.38 14.52
N GLU A 76 -13.81 18.57 15.46
CA GLU A 76 -12.63 19.41 15.30
C GLU A 76 -11.35 18.63 15.62
N ILE A 77 -10.28 18.92 14.86
CA ILE A 77 -8.96 18.32 15.02
C ILE A 77 -8.05 19.37 15.68
N PRO A 78 -7.48 19.13 16.86
CA PRO A 78 -6.64 20.10 17.53
C PRO A 78 -5.26 20.23 16.88
N ALA A 79 -4.88 21.46 16.54
CA ALA A 79 -3.52 21.86 16.28
C ALA A 79 -2.89 22.40 17.57
N ILE A 80 -1.66 21.98 17.88
CA ILE A 80 -0.91 22.48 19.02
C ILE A 80 0.12 23.46 18.50
N VAL A 81 -0.05 24.72 18.83
CA VAL A 81 0.94 25.79 18.59
C VAL A 81 1.92 25.79 19.72
N VAL A 82 3.22 25.69 19.44
CA VAL A 82 4.32 25.80 20.39
C VAL A 82 5.22 26.92 19.94
N ALA A 83 5.37 27.96 20.75
CA ALA A 83 6.31 29.04 20.53
C ALA A 83 7.41 28.97 21.61
N ALA A 84 8.68 28.83 21.19
CA ALA A 84 9.79 28.63 22.12
C ALA A 84 10.98 29.55 21.78
N SER A 85 11.74 29.93 22.83
CA SER A 85 12.96 30.72 22.73
C SER A 85 14.07 30.08 23.58
N GLU A 86 15.32 30.34 23.21
CA GLU A 86 16.48 29.94 24.04
C GLU A 86 16.51 30.70 25.39
N GLU A 87 15.96 31.90 25.42
CA GLU A 87 15.89 32.73 26.61
C GLU A 87 14.46 32.80 27.19
N THR A 88 14.31 33.22 28.44
CA THR A 88 13.01 33.44 29.07
C THR A 88 12.21 34.50 28.31
N LEU A 89 10.97 34.20 27.94
CA LEU A 89 10.09 35.10 27.22
C LEU A 89 9.74 36.32 28.06
N THR A 90 9.90 37.49 27.49
CA THR A 90 9.48 38.76 28.12
C THR A 90 7.96 38.89 28.07
N ASP A 91 7.39 39.73 28.97
CA ASP A 91 5.94 39.99 28.97
C ASP A 91 5.43 40.55 27.63
N ALA A 92 6.24 41.37 26.96
CA ALA A 92 5.91 41.90 25.64
C ALA A 92 5.84 40.80 24.58
N GLN A 93 6.78 39.82 24.58
CA GLN A 93 6.77 38.67 23.69
C GLN A 93 5.58 37.76 23.98
N ARG A 94 5.28 37.51 25.27
CA ARG A 94 4.10 36.69 25.64
C ARG A 94 2.79 37.34 25.19
N THR A 95 2.65 38.65 25.32
CA THR A 95 1.46 39.38 24.86
C THR A 95 1.34 39.29 23.33
N ALA A 96 2.44 39.56 22.60
CA ALA A 96 2.44 39.49 21.16
C ALA A 96 2.07 38.06 20.62
N LEU A 97 2.59 37.02 21.27
CA LEU A 97 2.25 35.62 20.93
C LEU A 97 0.79 35.31 21.26
N SER A 98 0.28 35.76 22.39
CA SER A 98 -1.12 35.56 22.75
C SER A 98 -2.07 36.25 21.76
N ASP A 99 -1.75 37.49 21.36
CA ASP A 99 -2.54 38.24 20.36
C ASP A 99 -2.47 37.55 18.98
N ALA A 100 -1.29 37.06 18.61
CA ALA A 100 -1.11 36.29 17.34
C ALA A 100 -1.93 34.99 17.31
N VAL A 101 -1.92 34.23 18.42
CA VAL A 101 -2.73 33.02 18.56
C VAL A 101 -4.22 33.36 18.49
N ALA A 102 -4.68 34.39 19.21
CA ALA A 102 -6.07 34.82 19.18
C ALA A 102 -6.51 35.24 17.74
N ALA A 103 -5.61 35.87 16.99
CA ALA A 103 -5.89 36.29 15.60
C ALA A 103 -6.12 35.11 14.62
N THR A 104 -5.71 33.90 14.99
CA THR A 104 -5.93 32.71 14.13
C THR A 104 -7.41 32.34 13.97
N THR A 105 -8.30 32.81 14.83
CA THR A 105 -9.76 32.68 14.70
C THR A 105 -10.31 33.30 13.39
N GLY A 106 -9.55 34.23 12.78
CA GLY A 106 -9.91 34.85 11.50
C GLY A 106 -9.58 34.00 10.28
N ILE A 107 -8.89 32.86 10.44
CA ILE A 107 -8.50 31.98 9.36
C ILE A 107 -9.67 31.02 9.04
N ASP A 108 -10.01 30.90 7.77
CA ASP A 108 -11.08 29.99 7.34
C ASP A 108 -10.68 28.53 7.64
N GLY A 109 -11.61 27.77 8.22
CA GLY A 109 -11.34 26.41 8.68
C GLY A 109 -10.91 26.30 10.16
N VAL A 110 -10.55 27.39 10.82
CA VAL A 110 -10.29 27.41 12.29
C VAL A 110 -11.62 27.49 13.03
N GLY A 111 -11.75 26.74 14.12
CA GLY A 111 -12.89 26.79 15.03
C GLY A 111 -12.89 28.04 15.91
N ASP A 112 -14.02 28.30 16.56
CA ASP A 112 -14.20 29.54 17.36
C ASP A 112 -13.52 29.48 18.74
N ASP A 113 -13.24 28.26 19.25
CA ASP A 113 -12.74 28.01 20.61
C ASP A 113 -11.20 27.87 20.66
N VAL A 114 -10.47 28.88 20.15
CA VAL A 114 -9.00 28.94 20.27
C VAL A 114 -8.60 29.17 21.72
N SER A 115 -7.73 28.30 22.28
CA SER A 115 -7.32 28.41 23.67
C SER A 115 -6.40 29.61 23.88
N PRO A 116 -6.40 30.19 25.10
CA PRO A 116 -5.37 31.13 25.47
C PRO A 116 -3.99 30.48 25.41
N ALA A 117 -2.97 31.26 25.07
CA ALA A 117 -1.59 30.80 25.09
C ALA A 117 -1.09 30.67 26.54
N LEU A 118 -0.68 29.47 26.94
CA LEU A 118 -0.22 29.13 28.29
C LEU A 118 1.31 29.07 28.31
N PRO A 119 1.98 29.78 29.26
CA PRO A 119 3.41 29.71 29.41
C PRO A 119 3.85 28.39 30.06
N SER A 120 5.06 27.93 29.73
CA SER A 120 5.74 26.84 30.40
C SER A 120 6.25 27.24 31.78
N ASP A 121 6.50 26.24 32.65
CA ASP A 121 7.03 26.48 34.01
C ASP A 121 8.41 27.14 33.99
N ASP A 122 9.24 26.86 32.98
CA ASP A 122 10.55 27.49 32.81
C ASP A 122 10.50 28.87 32.15
N GLY A 123 9.31 29.29 31.70
CA GLY A 123 9.04 30.59 31.07
C GLY A 123 9.66 30.80 29.69
N ARG A 124 10.19 29.73 29.05
CA ARG A 124 10.86 29.81 27.76
C ARG A 124 9.95 29.44 26.57
N ALA A 125 8.81 28.84 26.84
CA ALA A 125 7.86 28.47 25.83
C ALA A 125 6.43 28.88 26.17
N MET A 126 5.58 28.91 25.11
CA MET A 126 4.13 29.04 25.25
C MET A 126 3.47 27.96 24.35
N GLN A 127 2.36 27.41 24.85
CA GLN A 127 1.53 26.49 24.06
C GLN A 127 0.10 27.03 23.94
N ALA A 128 -0.54 26.74 22.80
CA ALA A 128 -1.96 27.04 22.60
C ALA A 128 -2.60 25.92 21.74
N PHE A 129 -3.91 25.75 21.89
CA PHE A 129 -4.70 24.81 21.12
C PHE A 129 -5.58 25.55 20.13
N VAL A 130 -5.43 25.26 18.86
CA VAL A 130 -6.20 25.83 17.76
C VAL A 130 -7.04 24.71 17.14
N PRO A 131 -8.37 24.69 17.34
CA PRO A 131 -9.23 23.69 16.75
C PRO A 131 -9.39 23.95 15.26
N ILE A 132 -9.28 22.91 14.43
CA ILE A 132 -9.51 22.97 12.99
C ILE A 132 -10.75 22.15 12.67
N ARG A 133 -11.71 22.74 11.94
CA ARG A 133 -12.98 22.09 11.59
C ARG A 133 -12.75 20.88 10.69
N SER A 134 -13.39 19.74 10.98
CA SER A 134 -13.43 18.59 10.10
C SER A 134 -14.07 18.97 8.76
N GLY A 135 -13.37 18.61 7.68
CA GLY A 135 -13.80 18.95 6.31
C GLY A 135 -13.12 20.20 5.73
N ALA A 136 -12.35 20.97 6.51
CA ALA A 136 -11.41 21.95 5.98
C ALA A 136 -10.19 21.25 5.38
N ASP A 137 -9.52 21.89 4.41
CA ASP A 137 -8.23 21.40 3.93
C ASP A 137 -7.18 21.60 5.03
N LEU A 138 -6.87 20.51 5.71
CA LEU A 138 -6.01 20.54 6.89
C LEU A 138 -4.59 21.03 6.57
N GLY A 139 -4.07 20.69 5.41
CA GLY A 139 -2.75 21.12 4.94
C GLY A 139 -2.69 22.62 4.74
N ASP A 140 -3.68 23.17 4.05
CA ASP A 140 -3.78 24.60 3.75
C ASP A 140 -4.01 25.42 5.02
N VAL A 141 -4.95 24.99 5.89
CA VAL A 141 -5.25 25.68 7.15
C VAL A 141 -4.03 25.71 8.07
N VAL A 142 -3.33 24.59 8.26
CA VAL A 142 -2.11 24.53 9.08
C VAL A 142 -1.00 25.41 8.49
N ALA A 143 -0.85 25.44 7.16
CA ALA A 143 0.13 26.32 6.50
C ALA A 143 -0.21 27.81 6.69
N GLU A 144 -1.49 28.19 6.65
CA GLU A 144 -1.94 29.56 6.87
C GLU A 144 -1.77 29.99 8.32
N ILE A 145 -2.13 29.14 9.29
CA ILE A 145 -1.88 29.37 10.72
C ILE A 145 -0.38 29.59 10.94
N ARG A 146 0.48 28.74 10.38
CA ARG A 146 1.93 28.85 10.48
C ARG A 146 2.43 30.17 9.93
N ALA A 147 2.07 30.53 8.72
CA ALA A 147 2.51 31.77 8.07
C ALA A 147 2.06 33.01 8.86
N SER A 148 0.85 32.99 9.43
CA SER A 148 0.33 34.05 10.28
C SER A 148 1.15 34.22 11.58
N LEU A 149 1.44 33.10 12.24
CA LEU A 149 2.18 33.08 13.50
C LEU A 149 3.66 33.42 13.32
N GLU A 150 4.32 32.90 12.28
CA GLU A 150 5.72 33.21 11.95
C GLU A 150 5.90 34.71 11.65
N LYS A 151 4.94 35.32 10.95
CA LYS A 151 4.95 36.76 10.66
C LYS A 151 4.79 37.62 11.91
N ALA A 152 4.04 37.16 12.89
CA ALA A 152 3.77 37.85 14.14
C ALA A 152 4.78 37.52 15.25
N ALA A 153 5.58 36.46 15.07
CA ALA A 153 6.54 36.02 16.07
C ALA A 153 7.62 37.09 16.33
N PRO A 154 7.92 37.42 17.60
CA PRO A 154 9.02 38.30 17.95
C PRO A 154 10.39 37.68 17.58
N ASP A 155 11.41 38.55 17.43
CA ASP A 155 12.78 38.13 17.19
C ASP A 155 13.26 37.12 18.27
N GLY A 156 13.89 36.01 17.80
CA GLY A 156 14.41 34.97 18.69
C GLY A 156 13.36 33.95 19.18
N VAL A 157 12.11 34.02 18.70
CA VAL A 157 11.06 33.06 19.01
C VAL A 157 10.78 32.19 17.77
N HIS A 158 10.84 30.88 17.94
CA HIS A 158 10.49 29.91 16.92
C HIS A 158 9.10 29.35 17.19
N VAL A 159 8.28 29.27 16.12
CA VAL A 159 6.92 28.76 16.20
C VAL A 159 6.81 27.45 15.47
N TYR A 160 6.17 26.49 16.10
CA TYR A 160 5.90 25.15 15.56
C TYR A 160 4.41 24.83 15.67
N ILE A 161 3.90 24.05 14.72
CA ILE A 161 2.55 23.48 14.80
C ILE A 161 2.69 21.97 14.85
N THR A 162 2.23 21.38 15.95
CA THR A 162 2.31 19.94 16.22
C THR A 162 0.94 19.38 16.63
N GLY A 163 0.91 18.22 17.25
CA GLY A 163 -0.32 17.52 17.61
C GLY A 163 -1.04 16.89 16.42
N PRO A 164 -2.27 16.39 16.63
CA PRO A 164 -3.00 15.62 15.61
C PRO A 164 -3.13 16.34 14.26
N ALA A 165 -3.46 17.63 14.27
CA ALA A 165 -3.58 18.42 13.03
C ALA A 165 -2.22 18.64 12.35
N GLY A 166 -1.16 18.94 13.12
CA GLY A 166 0.19 19.13 12.57
C GLY A 166 0.73 17.87 11.91
N PHE A 167 0.62 16.71 12.56
CA PHE A 167 1.04 15.42 11.98
C PHE A 167 0.20 15.02 10.76
N SER A 168 -1.11 15.28 10.78
CA SER A 168 -1.97 15.01 9.64
C SER A 168 -1.63 15.92 8.46
N ALA A 169 -1.32 17.20 8.69
CA ALA A 169 -0.88 18.14 7.66
C ALA A 169 0.48 17.70 7.04
N ASP A 170 1.46 17.29 7.86
CA ASP A 170 2.73 16.77 7.38
C ASP A 170 2.53 15.47 6.55
N LEU A 171 1.59 14.62 6.93
CA LEU A 171 1.24 13.41 6.18
C LEU A 171 0.61 13.78 4.83
N VAL A 172 -0.35 14.71 4.80
CA VAL A 172 -0.97 15.21 3.55
C VAL A 172 0.10 15.82 2.64
N ALA A 173 1.00 16.64 3.19
CA ALA A 173 2.12 17.20 2.45
C ALA A 173 3.06 16.11 1.90
N GLY A 174 3.29 15.05 2.66
CA GLY A 174 4.06 13.87 2.21
C GLY A 174 3.41 13.14 1.04
N PHE A 175 2.09 13.16 0.96
CA PHE A 175 1.33 12.63 -0.18
C PHE A 175 1.18 13.65 -1.34
N ALA A 176 1.47 14.91 -1.14
CA ALA A 176 1.38 15.91 -2.19
C ALA A 176 2.32 15.59 -3.36
N GLY A 177 1.80 15.62 -4.57
CA GLY A 177 2.55 15.31 -5.79
C GLY A 177 2.65 13.82 -6.15
N ILE A 178 2.01 12.91 -5.38
CA ILE A 178 1.93 11.49 -5.76
C ILE A 178 1.47 11.32 -7.21
N ASP A 179 0.44 12.06 -7.61
CA ASP A 179 -0.18 11.93 -8.93
C ASP A 179 0.77 12.23 -10.08
N GLY A 180 1.64 13.21 -9.92
CA GLY A 180 2.57 13.62 -10.98
C GLY A 180 3.95 12.96 -10.89
N ILE A 181 4.60 13.07 -9.74
CA ILE A 181 6.00 12.66 -9.59
C ILE A 181 6.11 11.14 -9.58
N LEU A 182 5.32 10.44 -8.76
CA LEU A 182 5.32 8.98 -8.68
C LEU A 182 5.02 8.36 -10.04
N LEU A 183 3.93 8.81 -10.68
CA LEU A 183 3.52 8.32 -11.99
C LEU A 183 4.59 8.59 -13.05
N GLY A 184 5.16 9.80 -13.06
CA GLY A 184 6.23 10.18 -13.98
C GLY A 184 7.49 9.34 -13.80
N VAL A 185 7.95 9.14 -12.57
CA VAL A 185 9.13 8.31 -12.26
C VAL A 185 8.88 6.85 -12.62
N ALA A 186 7.74 6.30 -12.26
CA ALA A 186 7.39 4.92 -12.60
C ALA A 186 7.33 4.69 -14.12
N LEU A 187 6.64 5.56 -14.87
CA LEU A 187 6.53 5.46 -16.31
C LEU A 187 7.90 5.62 -17.00
N ALA A 188 8.73 6.58 -16.57
CA ALA A 188 10.06 6.79 -17.11
C ALA A 188 10.98 5.58 -16.87
N ALA A 189 10.99 5.05 -15.64
CA ALA A 189 11.80 3.89 -15.29
C ALA A 189 11.36 2.63 -16.06
N VAL A 190 10.05 2.37 -16.14
CA VAL A 190 9.51 1.25 -16.94
C VAL A 190 9.80 1.43 -18.42
N PHE A 191 9.66 2.66 -18.96
CA PHE A 191 10.01 2.95 -20.36
C PHE A 191 11.47 2.57 -20.67
N VAL A 192 12.41 3.01 -19.84
CA VAL A 192 13.82 2.69 -20.00
C VAL A 192 14.07 1.18 -20.01
N ILE A 193 13.49 0.46 -19.05
CA ILE A 193 13.64 -1.00 -18.97
C ILE A 193 13.04 -1.69 -20.19
N LEU A 194 11.84 -1.28 -20.62
CA LEU A 194 11.20 -1.86 -21.79
C LEU A 194 12.00 -1.61 -23.07
N VAL A 195 12.63 -0.42 -23.21
CA VAL A 195 13.54 -0.13 -24.33
C VAL A 195 14.75 -1.07 -24.32
N LEU A 196 15.34 -1.31 -23.15
CA LEU A 196 16.49 -2.22 -23.00
C LEU A 196 16.12 -3.68 -23.31
N VAL A 197 14.96 -4.13 -22.82
CA VAL A 197 14.46 -5.50 -22.99
C VAL A 197 14.05 -5.78 -24.43
N TYR A 198 13.21 -4.92 -24.98
CA TYR A 198 12.67 -5.13 -26.34
C TYR A 198 13.59 -4.66 -27.46
N ARG A 199 14.53 -3.77 -27.12
CA ARG A 199 15.40 -3.10 -28.10
C ARG A 199 14.58 -2.43 -29.21
N SER A 200 13.47 -1.82 -28.82
CA SER A 200 12.51 -1.09 -29.64
C SER A 200 12.11 0.18 -28.93
N LEU A 201 11.83 1.26 -29.66
CA LEU A 201 11.36 2.53 -29.09
C LEU A 201 9.82 2.64 -29.13
N LEU A 202 9.19 2.05 -30.15
CA LEU A 202 7.75 2.17 -30.34
C LEU A 202 6.97 1.23 -29.42
N LEU A 203 7.47 0.01 -29.20
CA LEU A 203 6.77 -0.99 -28.41
C LEU A 203 6.59 -0.59 -26.94
N PRO A 204 7.60 -0.02 -26.24
CA PRO A 204 7.40 0.52 -24.89
C PRO A 204 6.29 1.57 -24.83
N VAL A 205 6.20 2.47 -25.82
CA VAL A 205 5.14 3.48 -25.88
C VAL A 205 3.76 2.81 -25.97
N VAL A 206 3.60 1.79 -26.84
CA VAL A 206 2.34 1.04 -26.98
C VAL A 206 1.97 0.36 -25.67
N VAL A 207 2.93 -0.28 -25.00
CA VAL A 207 2.72 -0.98 -23.72
C VAL A 207 2.33 0.02 -22.61
N LEU A 208 3.06 1.12 -22.48
CA LEU A 208 2.77 2.12 -21.45
C LEU A 208 1.44 2.84 -21.70
N MET A 209 1.08 3.13 -22.98
CA MET A 209 -0.27 3.62 -23.28
C MET A 209 -1.35 2.64 -22.83
N THR A 210 -1.14 1.33 -23.04
CA THR A 210 -2.08 0.29 -22.57
C THR A 210 -2.22 0.32 -21.06
N SER A 211 -1.11 0.45 -20.33
CA SER A 211 -1.09 0.52 -18.86
C SER A 211 -1.75 1.82 -18.35
N LEU A 212 -1.47 2.95 -18.98
CA LEU A 212 -2.05 4.24 -18.60
C LEU A 212 -3.58 4.27 -18.82
N PHE A 213 -4.06 3.72 -19.93
CA PHE A 213 -5.50 3.64 -20.19
C PHE A 213 -6.20 2.68 -19.21
N ALA A 214 -5.54 1.58 -18.82
CA ALA A 214 -6.03 0.70 -17.78
C ALA A 214 -6.15 1.45 -16.45
N LEU A 215 -5.14 2.23 -16.08
CA LEU A 215 -5.12 3.03 -14.86
C LEU A 215 -6.22 4.11 -14.86
N CYS A 216 -6.37 4.88 -15.94
CA CYS A 216 -7.43 5.88 -16.05
C CYS A 216 -8.82 5.27 -15.89
N THR A 217 -9.05 4.09 -16.48
CA THR A 217 -10.36 3.42 -16.42
C THR A 217 -10.60 2.78 -15.05
N ALA A 218 -9.56 2.23 -14.41
CA ALA A 218 -9.64 1.73 -13.05
C ALA A 218 -9.96 2.85 -12.06
N LEU A 219 -9.25 3.99 -12.18
CA LEU A 219 -9.48 5.16 -11.35
C LEU A 219 -10.89 5.73 -11.54
N LEU A 220 -11.41 5.76 -12.77
CA LEU A 220 -12.78 6.17 -13.04
C LEU A 220 -13.79 5.37 -12.20
N LEU A 221 -13.67 4.05 -12.16
CA LEU A 221 -14.57 3.20 -11.39
C LEU A 221 -14.35 3.37 -9.88
N VAL A 222 -13.08 3.36 -9.42
CA VAL A 222 -12.73 3.50 -8.00
C VAL A 222 -13.22 4.84 -7.44
N TRP A 223 -13.02 5.95 -8.18
CA TRP A 223 -13.44 7.28 -7.77
C TRP A 223 -14.97 7.38 -7.58
N TRP A 224 -15.76 6.83 -8.51
CA TRP A 224 -17.21 6.81 -8.38
C TRP A 224 -17.68 5.94 -7.21
N LEU A 225 -17.04 4.77 -6.99
CA LEU A 225 -17.38 3.92 -5.85
C LEU A 225 -17.01 4.59 -4.51
N ALA A 226 -15.90 5.32 -4.46
CA ALA A 226 -15.52 6.13 -3.30
C ALA A 226 -16.50 7.27 -3.06
N LYS A 227 -16.90 7.99 -4.12
CA LYS A 227 -17.89 9.08 -4.03
C LYS A 227 -19.26 8.62 -3.54
N TRP A 228 -19.65 7.40 -3.86
CA TRP A 228 -20.88 6.79 -3.35
C TRP A 228 -20.74 6.18 -1.95
N GLY A 229 -19.58 6.30 -1.32
CA GLY A 229 -19.33 5.75 0.01
C GLY A 229 -19.21 4.21 0.06
N VAL A 230 -19.06 3.55 -1.11
CA VAL A 230 -18.89 2.08 -1.19
C VAL A 230 -17.47 1.67 -0.83
N LEU A 231 -16.49 2.51 -1.17
CA LEU A 231 -15.06 2.28 -0.90
C LEU A 231 -14.49 3.47 -0.12
N LEU A 232 -13.55 3.16 0.77
CA LEU A 232 -12.68 4.16 1.39
C LEU A 232 -11.40 4.26 0.57
N LEU A 233 -10.96 5.48 0.29
CA LEU A 233 -9.73 5.75 -0.44
C LEU A 233 -8.79 6.59 0.43
N SER A 234 -7.50 6.22 0.44
CA SER A 234 -6.43 6.98 1.07
C SER A 234 -5.30 7.23 0.07
N GLY A 235 -4.44 8.21 0.35
CA GLY A 235 -3.25 8.45 -0.47
C GLY A 235 -2.36 7.21 -0.60
N GLN A 236 -2.24 6.41 0.48
CA GLN A 236 -1.53 5.13 0.46
C GLN A 236 -2.15 4.13 -0.51
N THR A 237 -3.48 3.93 -0.45
CA THR A 237 -4.21 3.01 -1.35
C THR A 237 -4.13 3.47 -2.79
N GLN A 238 -4.18 4.77 -3.04
CA GLN A 238 -4.03 5.39 -4.36
C GLN A 238 -2.63 5.14 -4.95
N GLY A 239 -1.57 5.41 -4.18
CA GLY A 239 -0.19 5.17 -4.64
C GLY A 239 0.04 3.71 -5.00
N ILE A 240 -0.47 2.78 -4.18
CA ILE A 240 -0.41 1.34 -4.44
C ILE A 240 -1.19 0.98 -5.72
N LEU A 241 -2.41 1.51 -5.90
CA LEU A 241 -3.21 1.28 -7.11
C LEU A 241 -2.43 1.68 -8.37
N PHE A 242 -1.80 2.86 -8.37
CA PHE A 242 -1.07 3.37 -9.53
C PHE A 242 0.08 2.44 -9.93
N ILE A 243 0.90 2.07 -8.97
CA ILE A 243 2.06 1.20 -9.20
C ILE A 243 1.63 -0.21 -9.60
N LEU A 244 0.60 -0.74 -8.93
CA LEU A 244 0.10 -2.09 -9.19
C LEU A 244 -0.48 -2.22 -10.60
N VAL A 245 -1.29 -1.25 -11.04
CA VAL A 245 -1.90 -1.28 -12.39
C VAL A 245 -0.84 -1.13 -13.47
N ILE A 246 0.11 -0.20 -13.32
CA ILE A 246 1.21 -0.01 -14.28
C ILE A 246 2.07 -1.29 -14.36
N GLY A 247 2.43 -1.84 -13.20
CA GLY A 247 3.24 -3.05 -13.11
C GLY A 247 2.53 -4.25 -13.75
N ALA A 248 1.31 -4.56 -13.32
CA ALA A 248 0.55 -5.71 -13.81
C ALA A 248 0.17 -5.58 -15.30
N ALA A 249 -0.31 -4.41 -15.75
CA ALA A 249 -0.65 -4.20 -17.15
C ALA A 249 0.58 -4.35 -18.07
N THR A 250 1.74 -3.83 -17.62
CA THR A 250 3.00 -4.00 -18.35
C THR A 250 3.42 -5.46 -18.39
N ASP A 251 3.23 -6.20 -17.31
CA ASP A 251 3.59 -7.60 -17.19
C ASP A 251 2.73 -8.49 -18.12
N TYR A 252 1.42 -8.32 -18.10
CA TYR A 252 0.53 -9.01 -19.03
C TYR A 252 0.80 -8.62 -20.49
N ALA A 253 1.18 -7.37 -20.73
CA ALA A 253 1.59 -6.92 -22.05
C ALA A 253 2.89 -7.59 -22.50
N LEU A 254 3.88 -7.77 -21.61
CA LEU A 254 5.13 -8.49 -21.89
C LEU A 254 4.85 -9.92 -22.35
N LEU A 255 3.97 -10.62 -21.66
CA LEU A 255 3.56 -11.97 -22.02
C LEU A 255 2.90 -12.01 -23.42
N PHE A 256 1.92 -11.13 -23.66
CA PHE A 256 1.20 -11.06 -24.94
C PHE A 256 2.16 -10.72 -26.10
N VAL A 257 3.01 -9.71 -25.92
CA VAL A 257 4.01 -9.28 -26.92
C VAL A 257 5.00 -10.38 -27.25
N SER A 258 5.42 -11.16 -26.25
CA SER A 258 6.31 -12.32 -26.51
C SER A 258 5.64 -13.36 -27.41
N ARG A 259 4.40 -13.74 -27.10
CA ARG A 259 3.60 -14.66 -27.93
C ARG A 259 3.34 -14.09 -29.33
N PHE A 260 3.07 -12.78 -29.43
CA PHE A 260 2.86 -12.12 -30.72
C PHE A 260 4.14 -12.11 -31.57
N ARG A 261 5.30 -11.87 -30.95
CA ARG A 261 6.60 -11.94 -31.63
C ARG A 261 6.90 -13.34 -32.16
N GLU A 262 6.59 -14.38 -31.38
CA GLU A 262 6.69 -15.78 -31.82
C GLU A 262 5.75 -16.08 -33.00
N ALA A 263 4.48 -15.69 -32.91
CA ALA A 263 3.50 -15.87 -33.95
C ALA A 263 3.88 -15.16 -35.26
N LEU A 264 4.48 -13.96 -35.20
CA LEU A 264 4.95 -13.22 -36.39
C LEU A 264 6.11 -13.92 -37.14
N ARG A 265 6.86 -14.82 -36.46
CA ARG A 265 7.90 -15.63 -37.14
C ARG A 265 7.33 -16.74 -38.01
N VAL A 266 6.11 -17.21 -37.67
CA VAL A 266 5.45 -18.36 -38.34
C VAL A 266 4.28 -17.90 -39.21
N GLU A 267 3.59 -16.82 -38.84
CA GLU A 267 2.43 -16.31 -39.57
C GLU A 267 2.75 -15.01 -40.32
N HIS A 268 2.39 -14.97 -41.61
CA HIS A 268 2.56 -13.77 -42.42
C HIS A 268 1.44 -12.75 -42.20
N ASP A 269 0.19 -13.23 -42.00
CA ASP A 269 -1.01 -12.42 -41.76
C ASP A 269 -1.03 -11.92 -40.29
N ARG A 270 -1.03 -10.57 -40.11
CA ARG A 270 -1.06 -9.91 -38.79
C ARG A 270 -2.26 -10.36 -37.95
N ALA A 271 -3.46 -10.51 -38.55
CA ALA A 271 -4.65 -10.90 -37.84
C ALA A 271 -4.58 -12.32 -37.28
N LYS A 272 -3.98 -13.23 -38.06
CA LYS A 272 -3.74 -14.61 -37.62
C LYS A 272 -2.70 -14.65 -36.49
N ALA A 273 -1.63 -13.83 -36.60
CA ALA A 273 -0.60 -13.72 -35.56
C ALA A 273 -1.16 -13.17 -34.26
N VAL A 274 -2.00 -12.11 -34.32
CA VAL A 274 -2.68 -11.56 -33.12
C VAL A 274 -3.62 -12.60 -32.50
N LEU A 275 -4.40 -13.32 -33.31
CA LEU A 275 -5.32 -14.34 -32.81
C LEU A 275 -4.57 -15.53 -32.19
N ALA A 276 -3.45 -15.95 -32.77
CA ALA A 276 -2.60 -16.98 -32.19
C ALA A 276 -2.00 -16.55 -30.85
N ALA A 277 -1.48 -15.32 -30.78
CA ALA A 277 -0.99 -14.72 -29.55
C ALA A 277 -2.08 -14.62 -28.48
N TRP A 278 -3.28 -14.17 -28.87
CA TRP A 278 -4.43 -14.03 -27.96
C TRP A 278 -4.82 -15.38 -27.35
N LYS A 279 -4.96 -16.43 -28.19
CA LYS A 279 -5.26 -17.79 -27.72
C LYS A 279 -4.18 -18.35 -26.79
N GLY A 280 -2.91 -18.06 -27.06
CA GLY A 280 -1.80 -18.52 -26.23
C GLY A 280 -1.57 -17.72 -24.96
N SER A 281 -2.15 -16.52 -24.85
CA SER A 281 -2.00 -15.63 -23.67
C SER A 281 -3.24 -15.56 -22.80
N PHE A 282 -4.42 -15.88 -23.34
CA PHE A 282 -5.70 -15.72 -22.63
C PHE A 282 -5.77 -16.54 -21.33
N GLU A 283 -5.54 -17.85 -21.43
CA GLU A 283 -5.59 -18.74 -20.25
C GLU A 283 -4.53 -18.36 -19.19
N PRO A 284 -3.24 -18.16 -19.55
CA PRO A 284 -2.23 -17.71 -18.60
C PRO A 284 -2.57 -16.37 -17.93
N ILE A 285 -3.00 -15.34 -18.68
CA ILE A 285 -3.33 -14.03 -18.11
C ILE A 285 -4.55 -14.13 -17.18
N LEU A 286 -5.58 -14.88 -17.58
CA LEU A 286 -6.78 -15.03 -16.77
C LEU A 286 -6.49 -15.82 -15.48
N ALA A 287 -5.69 -16.87 -15.55
CA ALA A 287 -5.30 -17.65 -14.38
C ALA A 287 -4.45 -16.84 -13.42
N SER A 288 -3.46 -16.14 -13.94
CA SER A 288 -2.56 -15.24 -13.19
C SER A 288 -3.33 -14.13 -12.51
N GLY A 289 -4.00 -13.28 -13.29
CA GLY A 289 -4.74 -12.16 -12.71
C GLY A 289 -5.90 -12.59 -11.80
N GLY A 290 -6.54 -13.73 -12.09
CA GLY A 290 -7.54 -14.32 -11.21
C GLY A 290 -6.97 -14.73 -9.85
N THR A 291 -5.75 -15.27 -9.82
CA THR A 291 -5.05 -15.61 -8.58
C THR A 291 -4.69 -14.35 -7.77
N VAL A 292 -4.20 -13.30 -8.44
CA VAL A 292 -3.91 -12.01 -7.80
C VAL A 292 -5.18 -11.40 -7.21
N ILE A 293 -6.25 -11.32 -7.99
CA ILE A 293 -7.55 -10.79 -7.53
C ILE A 293 -8.06 -11.59 -6.32
N ALA A 294 -8.01 -12.92 -6.36
CA ALA A 294 -8.44 -13.75 -5.24
C ALA A 294 -7.61 -13.50 -3.98
N GLY A 295 -6.28 -13.38 -4.11
CA GLY A 295 -5.38 -13.03 -3.00
C GLY A 295 -5.68 -11.65 -2.41
N LEU A 296 -5.89 -10.64 -3.26
CA LEU A 296 -6.23 -9.28 -2.85
C LEU A 296 -7.61 -9.21 -2.16
N LEU A 297 -8.60 -9.94 -2.67
CA LEU A 297 -9.93 -9.98 -2.06
C LEU A 297 -9.95 -10.67 -0.69
N CYS A 298 -8.94 -11.47 -0.33
CA CYS A 298 -8.81 -11.99 1.04
C CYS A 298 -8.58 -10.86 2.06
N LEU A 299 -8.12 -9.67 1.63
CA LEU A 299 -8.02 -8.49 2.50
C LEU A 299 -9.40 -7.99 2.99
N LEU A 300 -10.50 -8.39 2.37
CA LEU A 300 -11.85 -8.12 2.88
C LEU A 300 -12.12 -8.74 4.26
N LEU A 301 -11.31 -9.71 4.68
CA LEU A 301 -11.37 -10.32 6.01
C LEU A 301 -10.65 -9.50 7.08
N SER A 302 -10.04 -8.38 6.72
CA SER A 302 -9.33 -7.50 7.65
C SER A 302 -10.30 -6.72 8.53
N ASP A 303 -9.98 -6.63 9.80
CA ASP A 303 -10.67 -5.78 10.76
C ASP A 303 -10.39 -4.29 10.47
N LEU A 304 -9.20 -3.96 9.96
CA LEU A 304 -8.86 -2.60 9.54
C LEU A 304 -9.51 -2.24 8.22
N LYS A 305 -10.30 -1.17 8.21
CA LYS A 305 -10.98 -0.69 7.00
C LYS A 305 -10.00 -0.25 5.90
N SER A 306 -8.79 0.20 6.26
CA SER A 306 -7.73 0.52 5.29
C SER A 306 -7.30 -0.70 4.48
N ASN A 307 -7.08 -1.83 5.16
CA ASN A 307 -6.70 -3.09 4.52
C ASN A 307 -7.88 -3.66 3.72
N SER A 308 -9.09 -3.68 4.29
CA SER A 308 -10.27 -4.22 3.62
C SER A 308 -10.66 -3.41 2.39
N ALA A 309 -10.43 -2.10 2.38
CA ALA A 309 -10.68 -1.23 1.21
C ALA A 309 -9.65 -1.45 0.09
N LEU A 310 -8.37 -1.71 0.43
CA LEU A 310 -7.33 -1.96 -0.57
C LEU A 310 -7.64 -3.18 -1.44
N GLY A 311 -8.22 -4.23 -0.88
CA GLY A 311 -8.55 -5.47 -1.60
C GLY A 311 -9.35 -5.20 -2.88
N PRO A 312 -10.57 -4.65 -2.78
CA PRO A 312 -11.40 -4.31 -3.94
C PRO A 312 -10.76 -3.29 -4.88
N VAL A 313 -10.12 -2.24 -4.35
CA VAL A 313 -9.46 -1.19 -5.15
C VAL A 313 -8.37 -1.81 -6.03
N ALA A 314 -7.49 -2.61 -5.44
CA ALA A 314 -6.42 -3.28 -6.15
C ALA A 314 -6.96 -4.35 -7.13
N ALA A 315 -8.01 -5.09 -6.75
CA ALA A 315 -8.66 -6.09 -7.61
C ALA A 315 -9.28 -5.45 -8.87
N ILE A 316 -9.92 -4.28 -8.74
CA ILE A 316 -10.41 -3.48 -9.86
C ILE A 316 -9.23 -3.07 -10.77
N GLY A 317 -8.14 -2.61 -10.20
CA GLY A 317 -6.92 -2.27 -10.94
C GLY A 317 -6.39 -3.42 -11.78
N ILE A 318 -6.24 -4.61 -11.18
CA ILE A 318 -5.80 -5.84 -11.87
C ILE A 318 -6.80 -6.26 -12.96
N ALA A 319 -8.11 -6.18 -12.70
CA ALA A 319 -9.13 -6.52 -13.69
C ALA A 319 -9.02 -5.64 -14.95
N PHE A 320 -8.84 -4.32 -14.80
CA PHE A 320 -8.63 -3.41 -15.92
C PHE A 320 -7.26 -3.59 -16.59
N ALA A 321 -6.21 -3.94 -15.84
CA ALA A 321 -4.92 -4.31 -16.39
C ALA A 321 -5.02 -5.54 -17.31
N MET A 322 -5.71 -6.59 -16.86
CA MET A 322 -6.00 -7.80 -17.68
C MET A 322 -6.84 -7.46 -18.91
N LEU A 323 -7.92 -6.68 -18.71
CA LEU A 323 -8.83 -6.32 -19.80
C LEU A 323 -8.11 -5.51 -20.89
N SER A 324 -7.25 -4.57 -20.48
CA SER A 324 -6.46 -3.76 -21.42
C SER A 324 -5.45 -4.61 -22.20
N ALA A 325 -4.77 -5.53 -21.53
CA ALA A 325 -3.81 -6.46 -22.16
C ALA A 325 -4.48 -7.44 -23.13
N LEU A 326 -5.74 -7.83 -22.88
CA LEU A 326 -6.49 -8.78 -23.72
C LEU A 326 -7.35 -8.11 -24.81
N THR A 327 -7.57 -6.79 -24.75
CA THR A 327 -8.42 -6.08 -25.71
C THR A 327 -7.68 -4.92 -26.39
N LEU A 328 -7.21 -3.92 -25.65
CA LEU A 328 -6.56 -2.74 -26.22
C LEU A 328 -5.21 -3.08 -26.87
N LEU A 329 -4.34 -3.81 -26.15
CA LEU A 329 -3.02 -4.17 -26.67
C LEU A 329 -3.09 -4.97 -27.97
N PRO A 330 -3.91 -6.03 -28.11
CA PRO A 330 -4.13 -6.72 -29.39
C PRO A 330 -4.60 -5.79 -30.50
N ALA A 331 -5.51 -4.86 -30.21
CA ALA A 331 -6.01 -3.88 -31.17
C ALA A 331 -4.89 -2.93 -31.65
N LEU A 332 -4.06 -2.42 -30.76
CA LEU A 332 -2.90 -1.60 -31.09
C LEU A 332 -1.85 -2.39 -31.89
N LEU A 333 -1.54 -3.61 -31.49
CA LEU A 333 -0.59 -4.46 -32.21
C LEU A 333 -1.11 -4.90 -33.57
N MET A 334 -2.43 -5.02 -33.75
CA MET A 334 -3.06 -5.21 -35.06
C MET A 334 -2.84 -4.01 -35.97
N ALA A 335 -2.92 -2.79 -35.43
CA ALA A 335 -2.68 -1.56 -36.20
C ALA A 335 -1.21 -1.42 -36.59
N PHE A 336 -0.27 -1.55 -35.64
CA PHE A 336 1.15 -1.36 -35.87
C PHE A 336 1.85 -2.60 -36.51
N GLY A 337 1.42 -3.80 -36.19
CA GLY A 337 2.00 -5.06 -36.69
C GLY A 337 3.50 -5.18 -36.38
N ARG A 338 4.30 -5.56 -37.42
CA ARG A 338 5.76 -5.65 -37.30
C ARG A 338 6.46 -4.32 -37.04
N ALA A 339 5.82 -3.18 -37.36
CA ALA A 339 6.39 -1.86 -37.13
C ALA A 339 6.54 -1.54 -35.64
N ALA A 340 5.70 -2.14 -34.77
CA ALA A 340 5.82 -2.00 -33.31
C ALA A 340 7.21 -2.39 -32.78
N PHE A 341 7.92 -3.28 -33.46
CA PHE A 341 9.24 -3.78 -33.07
C PHE A 341 10.41 -2.98 -33.70
N TRP A 342 10.16 -1.81 -34.29
CA TRP A 342 11.26 -0.99 -34.86
C TRP A 342 12.28 -0.63 -33.79
N PRO A 343 13.62 -0.71 -34.07
CA PRO A 343 14.26 -1.05 -35.36
C PRO A 343 14.39 -2.56 -35.62
N ARG A 344 14.28 -3.46 -34.64
CA ARG A 344 14.53 -4.89 -34.79
C ARG A 344 13.25 -5.69 -35.06
N ARG A 345 12.71 -5.57 -36.28
CA ARG A 345 11.45 -6.21 -36.67
C ARG A 345 11.61 -7.74 -36.76
N PRO A 346 10.63 -8.55 -36.26
CA PRO A 346 10.63 -9.99 -36.44
C PRO A 346 10.55 -10.39 -37.93
N VAL A 347 11.45 -11.29 -38.35
CA VAL A 347 11.47 -11.82 -39.70
C VAL A 347 10.59 -13.05 -39.77
N TYR A 348 9.83 -13.18 -40.86
CA TYR A 348 9.08 -14.39 -41.17
C TYR A 348 10.06 -15.50 -41.60
N ALA A 349 10.17 -16.54 -40.78
CA ALA A 349 11.13 -17.62 -40.99
C ALA A 349 10.61 -18.96 -40.40
N PRO A 350 9.52 -19.53 -40.94
CA PRO A 350 8.90 -20.76 -40.40
C PRO A 350 9.85 -21.97 -40.44
N GLU A 351 10.71 -22.07 -41.44
CA GLU A 351 11.66 -23.17 -41.58
C GLU A 351 12.72 -23.15 -40.46
N ILE A 352 13.21 -21.99 -40.07
CA ILE A 352 14.17 -21.85 -38.97
C ILE A 352 13.51 -22.23 -37.65
N VAL A 353 12.25 -21.80 -37.42
CA VAL A 353 11.50 -22.16 -36.21
C VAL A 353 11.26 -23.67 -36.14
N ALA A 354 10.95 -24.30 -37.24
CA ALA A 354 10.79 -25.76 -37.33
C ALA A 354 12.12 -26.49 -37.06
N ALA A 355 13.23 -26.00 -37.63
CA ALA A 355 14.57 -26.58 -37.42
C ALA A 355 15.08 -26.42 -35.98
N GLU A 356 14.76 -25.29 -35.32
CA GLU A 356 15.09 -25.03 -33.89
C GLU A 356 14.25 -25.95 -32.95
N GLY A 357 13.23 -26.66 -33.46
CA GLY A 357 12.33 -27.49 -32.65
C GLY A 357 11.64 -26.71 -31.52
N GLY A 358 11.49 -25.39 -31.69
CA GLY A 358 10.89 -24.48 -30.74
C GLY A 358 11.74 -24.15 -29.52
N MET A 359 13.02 -24.55 -29.46
CA MET A 359 13.92 -24.27 -28.33
C MET A 359 15.13 -23.43 -28.77
N PRO A 360 15.47 -22.33 -28.06
CA PRO A 360 16.70 -21.60 -28.32
C PRO A 360 17.94 -22.47 -28.11
N SER A 361 18.77 -22.59 -29.15
CA SER A 361 20.00 -23.39 -29.11
C SER A 361 21.15 -22.72 -28.36
N SER A 362 21.07 -21.40 -28.09
CA SER A 362 22.10 -20.60 -27.48
C SER A 362 21.52 -19.52 -26.55
N GLY A 363 22.32 -19.05 -25.59
CA GLY A 363 21.93 -17.98 -24.66
C GLY A 363 22.13 -18.34 -23.20
N VAL A 364 21.95 -17.35 -22.33
CA VAL A 364 22.13 -17.51 -20.88
C VAL A 364 21.18 -18.57 -20.30
N TRP A 365 19.92 -18.56 -20.74
CA TRP A 365 18.87 -19.47 -20.25
C TRP A 365 19.11 -20.91 -20.68
N ALA A 366 19.60 -21.14 -21.88
CA ALA A 366 19.97 -22.48 -22.34
C ALA A 366 21.16 -23.03 -21.51
N ARG A 367 22.15 -22.19 -21.19
CA ARG A 367 23.30 -22.59 -20.34
C ARG A 367 22.85 -22.87 -18.90
N LEU A 368 21.95 -22.04 -18.36
CA LEU A 368 21.41 -22.23 -17.02
C LEU A 368 20.59 -23.52 -16.92
N ALA A 369 19.73 -23.79 -17.90
CA ALA A 369 18.95 -25.02 -17.98
C ALA A 369 19.87 -26.28 -18.06
N GLU A 370 20.99 -26.19 -18.78
CA GLU A 370 21.98 -27.26 -18.84
C GLU A 370 22.73 -27.43 -17.51
N LEU A 371 23.06 -26.36 -16.80
CA LEU A 371 23.66 -26.39 -15.48
C LEU A 371 22.74 -27.09 -14.46
N ILE A 372 21.43 -26.74 -14.48
CA ILE A 372 20.41 -27.38 -13.64
C ILE A 372 20.30 -28.87 -13.96
N ARG A 373 20.28 -29.25 -15.25
CA ARG A 373 20.28 -30.66 -15.65
C ARG A 373 21.43 -31.45 -15.03
N ARG A 374 22.61 -30.84 -14.95
CA ARG A 374 23.84 -31.53 -14.44
C ARG A 374 23.93 -31.58 -12.92
N ARG A 375 23.46 -30.54 -12.21
CA ARG A 375 23.69 -30.36 -10.75
C ARG A 375 22.44 -29.96 -9.98
N SER A 376 21.25 -30.48 -10.35
CA SER A 376 19.97 -30.07 -9.75
C SER A 376 19.98 -30.14 -8.22
N ARG A 377 20.45 -31.24 -7.63
CA ARG A 377 20.51 -31.43 -6.15
C ARG A 377 21.34 -30.38 -5.45
N VAL A 378 22.54 -30.12 -5.95
CA VAL A 378 23.43 -29.12 -5.34
C VAL A 378 22.81 -27.73 -5.41
N ILE A 379 22.19 -27.40 -6.54
CA ILE A 379 21.59 -26.07 -6.77
C ILE A 379 20.42 -25.85 -5.82
N TRP A 380 19.43 -26.76 -5.75
CA TRP A 380 18.28 -26.50 -4.90
C TRP A 380 18.63 -26.57 -3.42
N ILE A 381 19.55 -27.45 -2.98
CA ILE A 381 20.00 -27.49 -1.57
C ILE A 381 20.73 -26.20 -1.21
N ALA A 382 21.69 -25.77 -2.03
CA ALA A 382 22.47 -24.56 -1.77
C ALA A 382 21.59 -23.31 -1.75
N THR A 383 20.67 -23.17 -2.72
CA THR A 383 19.75 -22.03 -2.75
C THR A 383 18.77 -22.04 -1.58
N THR A 384 18.24 -23.20 -1.18
CA THR A 384 17.39 -23.31 0.01
C THR A 384 18.14 -22.91 1.28
N LEU A 385 19.39 -23.34 1.44
CA LEU A 385 20.21 -22.96 2.60
C LEU A 385 20.48 -21.45 2.65
N VAL A 386 20.82 -20.84 1.51
CA VAL A 386 21.06 -19.39 1.44
C VAL A 386 19.77 -18.61 1.76
N LEU A 387 18.64 -19.04 1.23
CA LEU A 387 17.35 -18.41 1.52
C LEU A 387 16.96 -18.60 2.99
N ALA A 388 17.15 -19.81 3.55
CA ALA A 388 16.86 -20.06 4.96
C ALA A 388 17.76 -19.22 5.90
N LEU A 389 19.02 -19.01 5.53
CA LEU A 389 19.91 -18.11 6.28
C LEU A 389 19.40 -16.65 6.23
N GLY A 390 18.94 -16.20 5.08
CA GLY A 390 18.34 -14.86 4.94
C GLY A 390 17.07 -14.68 5.78
N THR A 391 16.28 -15.74 5.97
CA THR A 391 15.07 -15.72 6.80
C THR A 391 15.36 -15.46 8.28
N VAL A 392 16.55 -15.81 8.77
CA VAL A 392 16.93 -15.55 10.18
C VAL A 392 16.88 -14.07 10.53
N GLY A 393 17.11 -13.18 9.56
CA GLY A 393 17.00 -11.74 9.75
C GLY A 393 15.59 -11.26 10.17
N VAL A 394 14.54 -12.06 9.94
CA VAL A 394 13.16 -11.73 10.39
C VAL A 394 13.08 -11.53 11.90
N LEU A 395 13.93 -12.21 12.67
CA LEU A 395 13.99 -12.05 14.13
C LEU A 395 14.38 -10.62 14.58
N GLN A 396 14.94 -9.82 13.68
CA GLN A 396 15.31 -8.42 13.93
C GLN A 396 14.26 -7.42 13.41
N LEU A 397 13.19 -7.92 12.81
CA LEU A 397 12.12 -7.05 12.33
C LEU A 397 11.20 -6.67 13.49
N ASP A 398 11.27 -5.41 13.89
CA ASP A 398 10.31 -4.82 14.80
C ASP A 398 9.18 -4.21 13.98
N ALA A 399 8.04 -4.88 13.95
CA ALA A 399 6.81 -4.43 13.29
C ALA A 399 5.67 -4.31 14.32
N SER A 400 5.99 -3.73 15.45
CA SER A 400 5.07 -3.45 16.57
C SER A 400 4.41 -2.07 16.50
N GLY A 401 4.80 -1.25 15.54
CA GLY A 401 4.32 0.10 15.36
C GLY A 401 5.47 1.10 15.21
N VAL A 402 5.13 2.28 14.71
CA VAL A 402 6.07 3.39 14.57
C VAL A 402 5.39 4.65 15.13
N PRO A 403 6.10 5.46 15.93
CA PRO A 403 5.58 6.75 16.38
C PRO A 403 5.01 7.57 15.21
N GLN A 404 3.92 8.29 15.46
CA GLN A 404 3.29 9.12 14.43
C GLN A 404 4.25 10.20 13.91
N SER A 405 5.11 10.70 14.76
CA SER A 405 6.18 11.64 14.44
C SER A 405 7.19 11.11 13.41
N ASP A 406 7.35 9.79 13.29
CA ASP A 406 8.34 9.16 12.42
C ASP A 406 7.76 8.59 11.12
N LEU A 407 6.46 8.78 10.85
CA LEU A 407 5.80 8.28 9.64
C LEU A 407 6.27 8.99 8.37
N VAL A 408 6.58 10.29 8.47
CA VAL A 408 7.09 11.09 7.35
C VAL A 408 8.61 11.08 7.39
N LEU A 409 9.22 10.62 6.29
CA LEU A 409 10.66 10.62 6.11
C LEU A 409 11.15 12.01 5.72
N GLY A 410 12.21 12.48 6.36
CA GLY A 410 12.77 13.81 6.10
C GLY A 410 12.41 14.85 7.17
N SER A 411 12.33 16.13 6.80
CA SER A 411 11.97 17.21 7.72
C SER A 411 10.46 17.19 8.01
N SER A 412 10.09 17.24 9.29
CA SER A 412 8.71 17.37 9.74
C SER A 412 8.67 18.44 10.84
N GLN A 413 7.91 19.49 10.60
CA GLN A 413 7.75 20.55 11.60
C GLN A 413 6.90 20.09 12.78
N ALA A 414 5.94 19.22 12.56
CA ALA A 414 5.15 18.65 13.64
C ALA A 414 6.02 17.80 14.58
N ARG A 415 6.97 17.03 14.05
CA ARG A 415 7.95 16.29 14.85
C ARG A 415 8.88 17.20 15.64
N ASP A 416 9.41 18.23 14.99
CA ASP A 416 10.29 19.20 15.66
C ASP A 416 9.52 19.95 16.77
N GLY A 417 8.26 20.34 16.49
CA GLY A 417 7.37 20.94 17.47
C GLY A 417 7.02 19.99 18.62
N GLN A 418 6.81 18.69 18.35
CA GLN A 418 6.56 17.69 19.40
C GLN A 418 7.76 17.55 20.35
N LYS A 419 8.97 17.59 19.80
CA LYS A 419 10.19 17.56 20.60
C LYS A 419 10.29 18.78 21.51
N VAL A 420 10.10 19.99 20.96
CA VAL A 420 10.12 21.25 21.73
C VAL A 420 9.00 21.27 22.77
N LEU A 421 7.80 20.75 22.42
CA LEU A 421 6.71 20.60 23.38
C LEU A 421 7.14 19.76 24.60
N GLY A 422 7.76 18.60 24.35
CA GLY A 422 8.21 17.67 25.39
C GLY A 422 9.39 18.20 26.24
N GLU A 423 10.13 19.22 25.77
CA GLU A 423 11.20 19.89 26.53
C GLU A 423 10.66 20.88 27.55
N HIS A 424 9.46 21.48 27.35
CA HIS A 424 8.91 22.56 28.15
C HIS A 424 7.58 22.25 28.82
N PHE A 425 6.85 21.23 28.35
CA PHE A 425 5.52 20.80 28.83
C PHE A 425 5.47 19.27 28.99
N PRO A 426 4.49 18.72 29.72
CA PRO A 426 4.24 17.28 29.71
C PRO A 426 4.11 16.77 28.30
N GLY A 427 4.83 15.71 27.95
CA GLY A 427 4.97 15.24 26.56
C GLY A 427 3.66 14.86 25.86
N GLY A 428 2.62 14.52 26.64
CA GLY A 428 1.27 14.22 26.14
C GLY A 428 0.31 15.42 26.12
N SER A 429 0.81 16.63 26.36
CA SER A 429 -0.01 17.85 26.30
C SER A 429 -0.67 17.99 24.93
N GLY A 430 -1.99 18.21 24.92
CA GLY A 430 -2.79 18.33 23.71
C GLY A 430 -3.17 17.02 23.00
N SER A 431 -2.71 15.89 23.52
CA SER A 431 -3.10 14.55 23.07
C SER A 431 -3.45 13.66 24.27
N PRO A 432 -4.44 14.04 25.08
CA PRO A 432 -4.77 13.33 26.30
C PRO A 432 -5.35 11.93 26.01
N VAL A 433 -5.22 11.05 26.99
CA VAL A 433 -6.06 9.84 27.06
C VAL A 433 -7.49 10.29 27.35
N GLN A 434 -8.43 9.80 26.57
CA GLN A 434 -9.86 10.08 26.73
C GLN A 434 -10.55 8.87 27.34
N VAL A 435 -11.32 9.09 28.40
CA VAL A 435 -12.03 8.04 29.12
C VAL A 435 -13.50 8.41 29.23
N VAL A 436 -14.36 7.61 28.59
CA VAL A 436 -15.81 7.78 28.71
C VAL A 436 -16.33 6.77 29.70
N VAL A 437 -17.07 7.25 30.69
CA VAL A 437 -17.58 6.44 31.80
C VAL A 437 -18.91 6.97 32.27
N ALA A 438 -19.76 6.10 32.87
CA ALA A 438 -21.01 6.49 33.49
C ALA A 438 -20.78 7.56 34.58
N LYS A 439 -21.64 8.59 34.62
CA LYS A 439 -21.53 9.73 35.56
C LYS A 439 -21.29 9.28 37.02
N ASP A 440 -21.98 8.21 37.44
CA ASP A 440 -21.86 7.69 38.81
C ASP A 440 -20.48 7.07 39.10
N SER A 441 -19.71 6.73 38.07
CA SER A 441 -18.37 6.16 38.19
C SER A 441 -17.26 7.20 37.95
N LEU A 442 -17.60 8.49 37.72
CA LEU A 442 -16.65 9.54 37.39
C LEU A 442 -15.47 9.59 38.39
N GLN A 443 -15.76 9.71 39.70
CA GLN A 443 -14.70 9.86 40.71
C GLN A 443 -13.83 8.59 40.77
N LYS A 444 -14.43 7.39 40.68
CA LYS A 444 -13.69 6.16 40.71
C LYS A 444 -12.74 6.04 39.51
N ALA A 445 -13.19 6.48 38.32
CA ALA A 445 -12.34 6.52 37.13
C ALA A 445 -11.23 7.58 37.23
N ALA A 446 -11.57 8.76 37.74
CA ALA A 446 -10.60 9.84 37.99
C ALA A 446 -9.51 9.43 39.00
N ASP A 447 -9.90 8.72 40.07
CA ASP A 447 -8.94 8.23 41.09
C ASP A 447 -8.00 7.17 40.47
N ALA A 448 -8.50 6.31 39.57
CA ALA A 448 -7.67 5.34 38.87
C ALA A 448 -6.67 6.01 37.92
N LEU A 449 -7.10 7.05 37.19
CA LEU A 449 -6.22 7.86 36.36
C LEU A 449 -5.13 8.55 37.17
N LEU A 450 -5.52 9.25 38.26
CA LEU A 450 -4.60 9.97 39.14
C LEU A 450 -3.63 9.08 39.92
N ALA A 451 -3.92 7.79 40.04
CA ALA A 451 -3.05 6.80 40.70
C ALA A 451 -1.93 6.30 39.76
N ASP A 452 -2.06 6.43 38.43
CA ASP A 452 -1.03 5.99 37.49
C ASP A 452 0.04 7.08 37.33
N LYS A 453 1.31 6.67 37.43
CA LYS A 453 2.48 7.57 37.33
C LYS A 453 2.66 8.17 35.92
N GLY A 454 2.02 7.61 34.93
CA GLY A 454 2.06 8.10 33.54
C GLY A 454 1.03 9.19 33.26
N ILE A 455 0.22 9.60 34.28
CA ILE A 455 -0.75 10.69 34.17
C ILE A 455 -0.29 11.85 35.04
N ASP A 456 -0.21 13.03 34.43
CA ASP A 456 0.17 14.30 35.07
C ASP A 456 -1.05 14.99 35.69
N GLY A 457 -2.19 15.01 35.01
CA GLY A 457 -3.42 15.62 35.49
C GLY A 457 -4.65 15.02 34.81
N VAL A 458 -5.80 15.21 35.47
CA VAL A 458 -7.10 14.74 34.96
C VAL A 458 -8.07 15.92 34.90
N THR A 459 -8.79 16.03 33.81
CA THR A 459 -9.90 16.98 33.63
C THR A 459 -11.16 16.25 33.19
N VAL A 460 -12.33 16.87 33.41
CA VAL A 460 -13.62 16.41 32.88
C VAL A 460 -14.19 17.48 31.96
N THR A 461 -14.83 17.05 30.88
CA THR A 461 -15.52 17.98 29.97
C THR A 461 -16.66 18.69 30.71
N ALA A 462 -16.68 20.01 30.69
CA ALA A 462 -17.68 20.86 31.38
C ALA A 462 -17.94 22.10 30.51
N LYS A 463 -19.09 22.14 29.81
CA LYS A 463 -19.44 23.22 28.87
C LYS A 463 -19.57 24.58 29.52
N ASP A 464 -19.91 24.62 30.82
CA ASP A 464 -20.05 25.87 31.59
C ASP A 464 -18.72 26.39 32.13
N SER A 465 -17.61 25.70 31.87
CA SER A 465 -16.27 26.14 32.19
C SER A 465 -15.71 27.05 31.09
N PRO A 466 -14.98 28.13 31.42
CA PRO A 466 -14.33 28.98 30.42
C PRO A 466 -13.36 28.28 29.47
N SER A 467 -12.82 27.12 29.87
CA SER A 467 -11.92 26.30 29.08
C SER A 467 -12.60 25.06 28.50
N GLY A 468 -13.93 24.90 28.60
CA GLY A 468 -14.66 23.71 28.17
C GLY A 468 -14.38 22.46 29.04
N SER A 469 -13.52 22.56 30.05
CA SER A 469 -13.14 21.47 30.95
C SER A 469 -12.88 21.96 32.37
N ALA A 470 -12.90 21.04 33.33
CA ALA A 470 -12.59 21.33 34.73
C ALA A 470 -11.62 20.29 35.31
N PRO A 471 -10.62 20.68 36.11
CA PRO A 471 -9.72 19.75 36.77
C PRO A 471 -10.48 18.84 37.75
N VAL A 472 -10.05 17.57 37.78
CA VAL A 472 -10.58 16.59 38.73
C VAL A 472 -9.46 16.13 39.64
N THR A 473 -9.69 16.24 40.94
CA THR A 473 -8.78 15.76 41.98
C THR A 473 -9.44 14.64 42.79
N LYS A 474 -8.74 14.18 43.83
CA LYS A 474 -9.32 13.19 44.78
C LYS A 474 -10.54 13.77 45.56
N ASP A 475 -10.65 15.11 45.62
CA ASP A 475 -11.76 15.78 46.30
C ASP A 475 -12.92 16.10 45.33
N GLY A 476 -12.86 15.67 44.11
CA GLY A 476 -13.88 15.88 43.06
C GLY A 476 -13.49 16.92 42.02
N VAL A 477 -14.50 17.38 41.27
CA VAL A 477 -14.35 18.41 40.23
C VAL A 477 -14.01 19.75 40.90
N GLN A 478 -12.96 20.41 40.41
CA GLN A 478 -12.46 21.65 40.99
C GLN A 478 -13.04 22.87 40.26
N PRO A 479 -13.24 24.01 41.01
CA PRO A 479 -13.66 25.25 40.39
C PRO A 479 -12.60 25.80 39.45
N VAL A 480 -13.06 26.47 38.36
CA VAL A 480 -12.20 27.15 37.38
C VAL A 480 -12.50 28.64 37.39
N GLY A 481 -11.46 29.48 37.48
CA GLY A 481 -11.59 30.92 37.44
C GLY A 481 -11.30 31.59 38.78
N ARG A 482 -12.06 32.66 39.11
CA ARG A 482 -11.80 33.48 40.32
C ARG A 482 -12.13 32.72 41.62
N PRO A 483 -11.40 32.99 42.72
CA PRO A 483 -11.73 32.40 44.02
C PRO A 483 -13.20 32.62 44.41
N GLY A 484 -13.91 31.53 44.77
CA GLY A 484 -15.34 31.54 45.10
C GLY A 484 -16.28 31.17 43.97
N THR A 485 -15.78 30.85 42.74
CA THR A 485 -16.59 30.28 41.68
C THR A 485 -16.96 28.84 42.06
N PRO A 486 -18.23 28.40 41.91
CA PRO A 486 -18.59 27.02 42.16
C PRO A 486 -17.93 26.09 41.07
N ALA A 487 -17.67 24.84 41.44
CA ALA A 487 -17.20 23.85 40.47
C ALA A 487 -18.25 23.68 39.37
N PRO A 488 -17.85 23.68 38.10
CA PRO A 488 -18.79 23.46 37.00
C PRO A 488 -19.28 22.04 36.98
N ASP A 489 -20.54 21.85 36.55
CA ASP A 489 -21.10 20.51 36.37
C ASP A 489 -20.48 19.82 35.16
N PRO A 490 -20.10 18.52 35.26
CA PRO A 490 -19.64 17.74 34.10
C PRO A 490 -20.69 17.67 33.02
N THR A 491 -20.27 17.81 31.76
CA THR A 491 -21.15 17.59 30.61
C THR A 491 -21.53 16.12 30.55
N VAL A 492 -22.84 15.85 30.54
CA VAL A 492 -23.40 14.48 30.47
C VAL A 492 -24.02 14.23 29.09
N VAL A 493 -23.61 13.18 28.44
CA VAL A 493 -24.19 12.70 27.16
C VAL A 493 -24.64 11.27 27.34
N GLU A 494 -25.92 11.00 27.17
CA GLU A 494 -26.54 9.68 27.32
C GLU A 494 -26.27 8.98 28.69
N GLY A 495 -25.98 9.76 29.73
CA GLY A 495 -25.66 9.26 31.08
C GLY A 495 -24.16 9.13 31.36
N ASP A 496 -23.32 9.32 30.36
CA ASP A 496 -21.86 9.24 30.47
C ASP A 496 -21.20 10.60 30.55
N VAL A 497 -20.00 10.64 31.08
CA VAL A 497 -19.09 11.79 31.16
C VAL A 497 -17.76 11.44 30.51
N MET A 498 -17.04 12.47 30.01
CA MET A 498 -15.75 12.29 29.40
C MET A 498 -14.65 12.90 30.25
N LEU A 499 -13.73 12.06 30.73
CA LEU A 499 -12.50 12.42 31.39
C LEU A 499 -11.35 12.51 30.41
N GLN A 500 -10.41 13.39 30.63
CA GLN A 500 -9.18 13.57 29.87
C GLN A 500 -7.98 13.50 30.82
N GLY A 501 -7.10 12.51 30.57
CA GLY A 501 -5.85 12.35 31.33
C GLY A 501 -4.65 12.84 30.54
N THR A 502 -3.93 13.83 30.99
CA THR A 502 -2.69 14.29 30.36
C THR A 502 -1.57 13.31 30.62
N LEU A 503 -1.00 12.74 29.54
CA LEU A 503 0.13 11.82 29.64
C LEU A 503 1.41 12.59 30.01
N THR A 504 2.26 12.00 30.86
CA THR A 504 3.60 12.54 31.18
C THR A 504 4.57 12.38 30.01
N ALA A 505 4.44 11.32 29.23
CA ALA A 505 5.25 11.03 28.05
C ALA A 505 4.53 11.45 26.76
N ALA A 506 5.29 11.57 25.67
CA ALA A 506 4.72 11.84 24.35
C ALA A 506 3.68 10.76 23.98
N ALA A 507 2.54 11.18 23.43
CA ALA A 507 1.40 10.30 23.18
C ALA A 507 1.70 9.13 22.21
N ASP A 508 2.72 9.27 21.36
CA ASP A 508 3.20 8.28 20.41
C ASP A 508 4.39 7.44 20.93
N SER A 509 4.73 7.58 22.22
CA SER A 509 5.82 6.80 22.83
C SER A 509 5.34 5.46 23.39
N THR A 510 6.27 4.49 23.48
CA THR A 510 6.00 3.21 24.13
C THR A 510 5.61 3.33 25.61
N SER A 511 6.13 4.35 26.30
CA SER A 511 5.77 4.64 27.69
C SER A 511 4.30 5.08 27.82
N ALA A 512 3.79 5.85 26.85
CA ALA A 512 2.38 6.23 26.77
C ALA A 512 1.49 5.02 26.46
N GLU A 513 1.90 4.16 25.55
CA GLU A 513 1.18 2.91 25.24
C GLU A 513 1.06 2.01 26.48
N ASP A 514 2.16 1.82 27.21
CA ASP A 514 2.16 1.04 28.44
C ASP A 514 1.22 1.64 29.50
N THR A 515 1.19 2.97 29.61
CA THR A 515 0.26 3.69 30.50
C THR A 515 -1.18 3.42 30.10
N VAL A 516 -1.55 3.56 28.81
CA VAL A 516 -2.91 3.32 28.34
C VAL A 516 -3.32 1.86 28.53
N ARG A 517 -2.44 0.88 28.29
CA ARG A 517 -2.71 -0.54 28.57
C ARG A 517 -2.99 -0.80 30.06
N ARG A 518 -2.23 -0.18 30.97
CA ARG A 518 -2.48 -0.27 32.42
C ARG A 518 -3.81 0.38 32.80
N LEU A 519 -4.13 1.55 32.23
CA LEU A 519 -5.39 2.24 32.47
C LEU A 519 -6.60 1.41 32.02
N ARG A 520 -6.55 0.80 30.84
CA ARG A 520 -7.61 -0.13 30.38
C ARG A 520 -7.87 -1.23 31.39
N THR A 521 -6.80 -1.82 31.96
CA THR A 521 -6.94 -2.88 32.97
C THR A 521 -7.51 -2.35 34.29
N SER A 522 -7.05 -1.18 34.75
CA SER A 522 -7.51 -0.63 36.03
C SER A 522 -8.96 -0.10 35.98
N LEU A 523 -9.40 0.33 34.81
CA LEU A 523 -10.73 0.88 34.55
C LEU A 523 -11.77 -0.20 34.16
N GLU A 524 -11.37 -1.45 33.91
CA GLU A 524 -12.27 -2.52 33.50
C GLU A 524 -13.49 -2.66 34.43
N SER A 525 -13.28 -2.55 35.74
CA SER A 525 -14.35 -2.63 36.76
C SER A 525 -15.35 -1.46 36.75
N THR A 526 -15.08 -0.40 36.00
CA THR A 526 -15.95 0.79 35.88
C THR A 526 -16.81 0.76 34.62
N GLY A 527 -16.53 -0.16 33.70
CA GLY A 527 -17.15 -0.18 32.37
C GLY A 527 -16.74 0.97 31.48
N ALA A 528 -15.63 1.67 31.82
CA ALA A 528 -15.12 2.78 31.05
C ALA A 528 -14.53 2.34 29.72
N VAL A 529 -14.65 3.19 28.70
CA VAL A 529 -14.04 3.03 27.37
C VAL A 529 -12.89 4.02 27.25
N VAL A 530 -11.72 3.52 26.81
CA VAL A 530 -10.48 4.31 26.76
C VAL A 530 -10.08 4.58 25.30
N GLY A 531 -10.00 5.85 24.96
CA GLY A 531 -9.64 6.34 23.62
C GLY A 531 -8.52 7.38 23.63
N GLY A 532 -8.41 8.14 22.56
CA GLY A 532 -7.36 9.13 22.32
C GLY A 532 -6.27 8.58 21.38
N VAL A 533 -5.31 9.43 21.01
CA VAL A 533 -4.29 9.13 19.97
C VAL A 533 -3.51 7.85 20.28
N THR A 534 -3.04 7.71 21.53
CA THR A 534 -2.28 6.51 21.96
C THR A 534 -3.12 5.23 21.90
N ALA A 535 -4.39 5.30 22.35
CA ALA A 535 -5.30 4.17 22.31
C ALA A 535 -5.60 3.74 20.84
N THR A 536 -5.76 4.71 19.94
CA THR A 536 -5.91 4.50 18.49
C THR A 536 -4.71 3.77 17.91
N ALA A 537 -3.49 4.12 18.29
CA ALA A 537 -2.28 3.44 17.85
C ALA A 537 -2.25 1.97 18.34
N ILE A 538 -2.57 1.74 19.61
CA ILE A 538 -2.68 0.40 20.20
C ILE A 538 -3.70 -0.46 19.44
N ASP A 539 -4.92 0.05 19.24
CA ASP A 539 -6.00 -0.69 18.58
C ASP A 539 -5.65 -1.00 17.11
N THR A 540 -4.97 -0.07 16.43
CA THR A 540 -4.48 -0.28 15.07
C THR A 540 -3.41 -1.37 15.01
N ASN A 541 -2.47 -1.37 15.95
CA ASN A 541 -1.42 -2.38 16.03
C ASN A 541 -1.98 -3.76 16.35
N ASP A 542 -2.87 -3.85 17.32
CA ASP A 542 -3.50 -5.11 17.74
C ASP A 542 -4.36 -5.69 16.60
N ALA A 543 -5.14 -4.87 15.90
CA ALA A 543 -5.90 -5.28 14.71
C ALA A 543 -4.97 -5.73 13.56
N SER A 544 -3.86 -5.04 13.31
CA SER A 544 -2.88 -5.43 12.29
C SER A 544 -2.24 -6.79 12.58
N LEU A 545 -1.95 -7.07 13.86
CA LEU A 545 -1.43 -8.36 14.31
C LEU A 545 -2.46 -9.48 14.11
N HIS A 546 -3.73 -9.21 14.45
CA HIS A 546 -4.83 -10.15 14.22
C HIS A 546 -4.99 -10.44 12.72
N ASP A 547 -5.10 -9.41 11.90
CA ASP A 547 -5.21 -9.52 10.45
C ASP A 547 -4.09 -10.36 9.85
N ARG A 548 -2.85 -10.13 10.26
CA ARG A 548 -1.68 -10.88 9.77
C ARG A 548 -1.78 -12.36 10.06
N THR A 549 -2.23 -12.72 11.27
CA THR A 549 -2.35 -14.12 11.70
C THR A 549 -3.51 -14.85 11.03
N LEU A 550 -4.56 -14.14 10.65
CA LEU A 550 -5.74 -14.70 9.98
C LEU A 550 -5.57 -14.74 8.46
N ILE A 551 -5.20 -13.61 7.85
CA ILE A 551 -5.26 -13.42 6.39
C ILE A 551 -4.15 -14.18 5.66
N ILE A 552 -2.91 -14.20 6.20
CA ILE A 552 -1.78 -14.89 5.56
C ILE A 552 -2.08 -16.38 5.34
N PRO A 553 -2.52 -17.16 6.34
CA PRO A 553 -2.89 -18.56 6.11
C PRO A 553 -4.06 -18.73 5.12
N VAL A 554 -5.06 -17.86 5.16
CA VAL A 554 -6.20 -17.91 4.23
C VAL A 554 -5.73 -17.72 2.79
N ILE A 555 -4.89 -16.72 2.53
CA ILE A 555 -4.31 -16.48 1.20
C ILE A 555 -3.52 -17.71 0.73
N LEU A 556 -2.68 -18.30 1.58
CA LEU A 556 -1.91 -19.51 1.22
C LEU A 556 -2.83 -20.67 0.83
N VAL A 557 -3.92 -20.88 1.56
CA VAL A 557 -4.91 -21.93 1.24
C VAL A 557 -5.62 -21.62 -0.08
N VAL A 558 -6.11 -20.41 -0.29
CA VAL A 558 -6.81 -20.01 -1.52
C VAL A 558 -5.89 -20.19 -2.74
N ILE A 559 -4.66 -19.71 -2.66
CA ILE A 559 -3.69 -19.84 -3.74
C ILE A 559 -3.31 -21.31 -3.98
N MET A 560 -3.13 -22.09 -2.91
CA MET A 560 -2.89 -23.53 -3.01
C MET A 560 -3.99 -24.22 -3.80
N LEU A 561 -5.25 -23.94 -3.49
CA LEU A 561 -6.40 -24.54 -4.19
C LEU A 561 -6.44 -24.14 -5.68
N ILE A 562 -6.19 -22.86 -5.99
CA ILE A 562 -6.12 -22.37 -7.37
C ILE A 562 -4.99 -23.08 -8.14
N LEU A 563 -3.80 -23.19 -7.55
CA LEU A 563 -2.66 -23.87 -8.17
C LEU A 563 -2.92 -25.36 -8.37
N MET A 564 -3.58 -26.03 -7.41
CA MET A 564 -3.98 -27.44 -7.55
C MET A 564 -4.95 -27.63 -8.73
N MET A 565 -5.91 -26.75 -8.88
CA MET A 565 -6.86 -26.77 -9.98
C MET A 565 -6.15 -26.52 -11.33
N LEU A 566 -5.28 -25.51 -11.40
CA LEU A 566 -4.59 -25.10 -12.61
C LEU A 566 -3.58 -26.15 -13.09
N LEU A 567 -2.74 -26.66 -12.17
CA LEU A 567 -1.69 -27.64 -12.52
C LEU A 567 -2.21 -29.08 -12.54
N CYS A 568 -3.45 -29.32 -12.07
CA CYS A 568 -4.03 -30.66 -11.89
C CYS A 568 -3.06 -31.61 -11.15
N ALA A 569 -2.39 -31.10 -10.12
CA ALA A 569 -1.40 -31.78 -9.31
C ALA A 569 -1.48 -31.26 -7.87
N ILE A 570 -0.95 -32.02 -6.91
CA ILE A 570 -0.86 -31.63 -5.51
C ILE A 570 0.59 -31.29 -5.13
N VAL A 571 1.53 -32.11 -5.57
CA VAL A 571 2.95 -31.96 -5.18
C VAL A 571 3.56 -30.67 -5.72
N ALA A 572 3.30 -30.33 -7.00
CA ALA A 572 3.82 -29.09 -7.58
C ALA A 572 3.35 -27.83 -6.82
N PRO A 573 2.03 -27.62 -6.56
CA PRO A 573 1.55 -26.50 -5.74
C PRO A 573 2.17 -26.44 -4.35
N VAL A 574 2.29 -27.56 -3.64
CA VAL A 574 2.92 -27.60 -2.31
C VAL A 574 4.36 -27.11 -2.39
N LEU A 575 5.15 -27.60 -3.33
CA LEU A 575 6.54 -27.17 -3.53
C LEU A 575 6.62 -25.66 -3.86
N LEU A 576 5.73 -25.18 -4.72
CA LEU A 576 5.68 -23.76 -5.07
C LEU A 576 5.35 -22.89 -3.86
N ILE A 577 4.35 -23.24 -3.07
CA ILE A 577 3.99 -22.49 -1.86
C ILE A 577 5.14 -22.49 -0.84
N VAL A 578 5.78 -23.64 -0.59
CA VAL A 578 6.92 -23.71 0.35
C VAL A 578 8.07 -22.81 -0.13
N THR A 579 8.40 -22.84 -1.43
CA THR A 579 9.46 -21.96 -1.97
C THR A 579 9.08 -20.48 -1.92
N THR A 580 7.80 -20.15 -2.10
CA THR A 580 7.30 -18.77 -2.00
C THR A 580 7.34 -18.27 -0.55
N VAL A 581 6.93 -19.06 0.43
CA VAL A 581 7.03 -18.71 1.86
C VAL A 581 8.49 -18.51 2.27
N LEU A 582 9.40 -19.37 1.81
CA LEU A 582 10.82 -19.23 2.05
C LEU A 582 11.38 -17.93 1.41
N SER A 583 10.99 -17.63 0.17
CA SER A 583 11.35 -16.38 -0.52
C SER A 583 10.86 -15.16 0.24
N PHE A 584 9.60 -15.18 0.69
CA PHE A 584 9.02 -14.11 1.50
C PHE A 584 9.78 -13.93 2.83
N GLY A 585 10.02 -15.01 3.55
CA GLY A 585 10.81 -14.95 4.79
C GLY A 585 12.21 -14.36 4.56
N THR A 586 12.88 -14.74 3.47
CA THR A 586 14.17 -14.16 3.08
C THR A 586 14.06 -12.67 2.77
N ALA A 587 13.04 -12.28 1.99
CA ALA A 587 12.81 -10.87 1.65
C ALA A 587 12.60 -10.04 2.91
N MET A 588 11.75 -10.50 3.83
CA MET A 588 11.51 -9.85 5.12
C MET A 588 12.75 -9.77 5.99
N GLY A 589 13.54 -10.86 6.07
CA GLY A 589 14.76 -10.89 6.88
C GLY A 589 15.85 -9.96 6.36
N VAL A 590 16.07 -9.93 5.03
CA VAL A 590 17.00 -8.97 4.42
C VAL A 590 16.50 -7.54 4.59
N SER A 591 15.19 -7.32 4.46
CA SER A 591 14.59 -6.00 4.70
C SER A 591 14.82 -5.51 6.12
N ALA A 592 14.66 -6.37 7.14
CA ALA A 592 14.96 -6.04 8.52
C ALA A 592 16.42 -5.60 8.72
N LEU A 593 17.36 -6.33 8.12
CA LEU A 593 18.77 -5.96 8.18
C LEU A 593 19.06 -4.62 7.51
N VAL A 594 18.40 -4.33 6.39
CA VAL A 594 18.58 -3.06 5.67
C VAL A 594 17.94 -1.92 6.43
N PHE A 595 16.72 -2.12 6.97
CA PHE A 595 15.99 -1.09 7.72
C PHE A 595 16.74 -0.70 8.99
N ASN A 596 17.21 -1.68 9.76
CA ASN A 596 17.93 -1.42 11.00
C ASN A 596 19.38 -0.97 10.77
N GLY A 597 20.11 -1.63 9.85
CA GLY A 597 21.56 -1.42 9.68
C GLY A 597 21.94 -0.29 8.73
N ILE A 598 21.20 -0.11 7.63
CA ILE A 598 21.54 0.84 6.55
C ILE A 598 20.66 2.09 6.62
N LEU A 599 19.34 1.90 6.60
CA LEU A 599 18.38 3.01 6.55
C LEU A 599 18.08 3.59 7.93
N ARG A 600 18.35 2.83 9.00
CA ARG A 600 18.15 3.21 10.41
C ARG A 600 16.73 3.72 10.67
N PHE A 601 15.75 2.98 10.16
CA PHE A 601 14.35 3.28 10.44
C PHE A 601 14.01 3.00 11.90
N PRO A 602 13.08 3.74 12.53
CA PRO A 602 12.71 3.60 13.93
C PRO A 602 11.95 2.30 14.25
N GLY A 603 11.55 1.56 13.23
CA GLY A 603 10.74 0.34 13.28
C GLY A 603 10.04 0.11 11.96
N ALA A 604 9.07 -0.80 11.95
CA ALA A 604 8.21 -1.04 10.81
C ALA A 604 6.73 -0.88 11.19
N ASP A 605 5.95 -0.33 10.24
CA ASP A 605 4.51 -0.28 10.38
C ASP A 605 3.93 -1.70 10.51
N PRO A 606 2.98 -1.97 11.43
CA PRO A 606 2.43 -3.31 11.68
C PRO A 606 1.78 -3.95 10.46
N ALA A 607 1.29 -3.17 9.52
CA ALA A 607 0.67 -3.66 8.29
C ALA A 607 1.71 -4.07 7.22
N VAL A 608 2.97 -3.63 7.31
CA VAL A 608 4.04 -3.91 6.34
C VAL A 608 4.23 -5.40 6.06
N PRO A 609 4.27 -6.30 7.07
CA PRO A 609 4.41 -7.73 6.79
C PRO A 609 3.24 -8.32 6.02
N LEU A 610 2.00 -7.88 6.29
CA LEU A 610 0.82 -8.34 5.57
C LEU A 610 0.84 -7.86 4.11
N TYR A 611 1.09 -6.57 3.88
CA TYR A 611 1.15 -6.00 2.53
C TYR A 611 2.31 -6.59 1.72
N GLY A 612 3.49 -6.68 2.34
CA GLY A 612 4.65 -7.34 1.72
C GLY A 612 4.33 -8.78 1.31
N PHE A 613 3.64 -9.54 2.17
CA PHE A 613 3.19 -10.89 1.87
C PHE A 613 2.20 -10.92 0.69
N VAL A 614 1.16 -10.11 0.75
CA VAL A 614 0.11 -10.06 -0.27
C VAL A 614 0.71 -9.75 -1.65
N PHE A 615 1.55 -8.72 -1.74
CA PHE A 615 2.14 -8.34 -3.02
C PHE A 615 3.20 -9.33 -3.51
N LEU A 616 4.10 -9.80 -2.65
CA LEU A 616 5.11 -10.78 -3.06
C LEU A 616 4.49 -12.12 -3.46
N VAL A 617 3.49 -12.59 -2.71
CA VAL A 617 2.86 -13.87 -2.98
C VAL A 617 1.90 -13.77 -4.16
N ALA A 618 1.02 -12.77 -4.18
CA ALA A 618 0.04 -12.60 -5.26
C ALA A 618 0.73 -12.36 -6.62
N LEU A 619 1.68 -11.41 -6.69
CA LEU A 619 2.42 -11.11 -7.92
C LEU A 619 3.55 -12.12 -8.21
N GLY A 620 4.09 -12.73 -7.16
CA GLY A 620 5.14 -13.72 -7.28
C GLY A 620 4.66 -15.04 -7.88
N ILE A 621 3.50 -15.52 -7.49
CA ILE A 621 2.95 -16.80 -7.97
C ILE A 621 2.61 -16.78 -9.46
N ASP A 622 2.25 -15.65 -10.00
CA ASP A 622 1.92 -15.50 -11.43
C ASP A 622 3.00 -16.07 -12.35
N TYR A 623 4.23 -15.73 -12.08
CA TYR A 623 5.32 -16.22 -12.91
C TYR A 623 5.65 -17.69 -12.64
N ASN A 624 5.41 -18.20 -11.44
CA ASN A 624 5.49 -19.62 -11.16
C ASN A 624 4.44 -20.39 -11.95
N ILE A 625 3.24 -19.82 -12.11
CA ILE A 625 2.17 -20.34 -12.98
C ILE A 625 2.67 -20.40 -14.43
N PHE A 626 3.26 -19.32 -14.96
CA PHE A 626 3.75 -19.29 -16.34
C PHE A 626 4.85 -20.31 -16.60
N LEU A 627 5.82 -20.42 -15.68
CA LEU A 627 6.89 -21.41 -15.79
C LEU A 627 6.32 -22.82 -15.74
N MET A 628 5.51 -23.14 -14.73
CA MET A 628 5.03 -24.52 -14.50
C MET A 628 3.98 -24.95 -15.52
N THR A 629 3.16 -24.05 -16.03
CA THR A 629 2.24 -24.35 -17.16
C THR A 629 3.04 -24.70 -18.39
N ARG A 630 4.11 -23.96 -18.71
CA ARG A 630 4.98 -24.29 -19.84
C ARG A 630 5.73 -25.59 -19.61
N VAL A 631 6.27 -25.81 -18.42
CA VAL A 631 6.90 -27.09 -18.06
C VAL A 631 5.92 -28.26 -18.22
N ARG A 632 4.64 -28.09 -17.84
CA ARG A 632 3.60 -29.10 -17.99
C ARG A 632 3.30 -29.40 -19.47
N GLU A 633 3.18 -28.37 -20.31
CA GLU A 633 3.00 -28.52 -21.77
C GLU A 633 4.14 -29.35 -22.39
N GLU A 634 5.39 -28.94 -22.12
CA GLU A 634 6.58 -29.63 -22.65
C GLU A 634 6.73 -31.04 -22.05
N SER A 635 6.33 -31.25 -20.80
CA SER A 635 6.39 -32.54 -20.13
C SER A 635 5.46 -33.58 -20.73
N ARG A 636 4.34 -33.17 -21.34
CA ARG A 636 3.42 -34.06 -22.07
C ARG A 636 4.05 -34.69 -23.30
N ILE A 637 5.01 -33.99 -23.90
CA ILE A 637 5.64 -34.40 -25.17
C ILE A 637 7.00 -35.05 -24.89
N HIS A 638 7.80 -34.48 -24.02
CA HIS A 638 9.22 -34.82 -23.86
C HIS A 638 9.58 -35.42 -22.48
N GLY A 639 8.60 -35.56 -21.58
CA GLY A 639 8.84 -36.00 -20.19
C GLY A 639 9.29 -34.86 -19.30
N THR A 640 9.16 -35.03 -17.96
CA THR A 640 9.28 -33.93 -16.98
C THR A 640 10.66 -33.26 -16.96
N ARG A 641 11.74 -34.03 -16.94
CA ARG A 641 13.11 -33.48 -16.86
C ARG A 641 13.48 -32.63 -18.07
N GLU A 642 13.14 -33.10 -19.25
CA GLU A 642 13.35 -32.37 -20.51
C GLU A 642 12.35 -31.20 -20.61
N GLY A 643 11.12 -31.36 -20.12
CA GLY A 643 10.11 -30.31 -20.02
C GLY A 643 10.58 -29.12 -19.19
N VAL A 644 11.26 -29.37 -18.06
CA VAL A 644 11.85 -28.31 -17.23
C VAL A 644 12.95 -27.57 -18.01
N ARG A 645 13.85 -28.28 -18.66
CA ARG A 645 14.93 -27.69 -19.47
C ARG A 645 14.40 -26.78 -20.56
N ARG A 646 13.41 -27.26 -21.32
CA ARG A 646 12.78 -26.54 -22.44
C ARG A 646 11.94 -25.36 -21.91
N GLY A 647 11.13 -25.59 -20.88
CA GLY A 647 10.31 -24.55 -20.25
C GLY A 647 11.15 -23.36 -19.79
N LEU A 648 12.25 -23.62 -19.04
CA LEU A 648 13.15 -22.58 -18.58
C LEU A 648 13.86 -21.84 -19.74
N ALA A 649 14.36 -22.57 -20.74
CA ALA A 649 15.04 -21.96 -21.88
C ALA A 649 14.13 -21.03 -22.70
N ILE A 650 12.83 -21.36 -22.81
CA ILE A 650 11.84 -20.60 -23.58
C ILE A 650 11.32 -19.40 -22.77
N THR A 651 10.97 -19.60 -21.49
CA THR A 651 10.27 -18.57 -20.68
C THR A 651 11.19 -17.70 -19.85
N GLY A 652 12.41 -18.15 -19.56
CA GLY A 652 13.30 -17.48 -18.62
C GLY A 652 13.55 -16.00 -18.93
N GLY A 653 13.77 -15.65 -20.22
CA GLY A 653 13.99 -14.27 -20.63
C GLY A 653 12.78 -13.35 -20.43
N VAL A 654 11.57 -13.86 -20.69
CA VAL A 654 10.32 -13.11 -20.52
C VAL A 654 10.05 -12.86 -19.03
N ILE A 655 10.13 -13.93 -18.23
CA ILE A 655 9.93 -13.87 -16.76
C ILE A 655 10.91 -12.90 -16.13
N THR A 656 12.18 -12.94 -16.51
CA THR A 656 13.20 -12.03 -15.91
C THR A 656 12.96 -10.58 -16.27
N SER A 657 12.59 -10.30 -17.52
CA SER A 657 12.28 -8.91 -17.93
C SER A 657 11.04 -8.39 -17.21
N ALA A 658 10.04 -9.23 -17.03
CA ALA A 658 8.82 -8.90 -16.33
C ALA A 658 9.07 -8.63 -14.83
N GLY A 659 9.82 -9.51 -14.16
CA GLY A 659 10.21 -9.30 -12.76
C GLY A 659 11.06 -8.04 -12.55
N LEU A 660 11.94 -7.69 -13.50
CA LEU A 660 12.70 -6.45 -13.42
C LEU A 660 11.80 -5.21 -13.54
N VAL A 661 10.83 -5.24 -14.46
CA VAL A 661 9.84 -4.16 -14.61
C VAL A 661 9.02 -4.00 -13.33
N LEU A 662 8.49 -5.11 -12.80
CA LEU A 662 7.68 -5.10 -11.58
C LEU A 662 8.47 -4.60 -10.37
N ALA A 663 9.70 -5.07 -10.19
CA ALA A 663 10.57 -4.58 -9.11
C ALA A 663 10.83 -3.08 -9.22
N THR A 664 11.03 -2.57 -10.43
CA THR A 664 11.27 -1.14 -10.66
C THR A 664 10.02 -0.30 -10.43
N THR A 665 8.83 -0.79 -10.81
CA THR A 665 7.57 -0.09 -10.53
C THR A 665 7.34 0.04 -9.02
N PHE A 666 7.55 -1.03 -8.26
CA PHE A 666 7.42 -0.96 -6.80
C PHE A 666 8.51 -0.11 -6.15
N ALA A 667 9.74 -0.14 -6.65
CA ALA A 667 10.80 0.73 -6.16
C ALA A 667 10.47 2.23 -6.31
N ALA A 668 9.64 2.60 -7.30
CA ALA A 668 9.18 3.98 -7.48
C ALA A 668 8.35 4.50 -6.28
N LEU A 669 7.70 3.62 -5.48
CA LEU A 669 7.01 4.03 -4.25
C LEU A 669 7.94 4.72 -3.24
N ALA A 670 9.24 4.42 -3.26
CA ALA A 670 10.22 5.06 -2.39
C ALA A 670 10.45 6.57 -2.68
N VAL A 671 9.90 7.08 -3.78
CA VAL A 671 9.91 8.53 -4.08
C VAL A 671 9.00 9.30 -3.11
N ILE A 672 7.97 8.64 -2.58
CA ILE A 672 7.07 9.22 -1.59
C ILE A 672 7.76 9.16 -0.22
N PRO A 673 7.91 10.28 0.49
CA PRO A 673 8.63 10.32 1.76
C PRO A 673 7.75 9.80 2.94
N ILE A 674 7.10 8.67 2.76
CA ILE A 674 6.28 7.99 3.76
C ILE A 674 6.93 6.65 4.11
N LEU A 675 7.21 6.44 5.39
CA LEU A 675 7.95 5.28 5.89
C LEU A 675 7.37 3.95 5.42
N PHE A 676 6.06 3.77 5.56
CA PHE A 676 5.36 2.56 5.11
C PHE A 676 5.59 2.28 3.63
N LEU A 677 5.47 3.29 2.76
CA LEU A 677 5.65 3.13 1.30
C LEU A 677 7.11 2.85 0.93
N ALA A 678 8.06 3.47 1.61
CA ALA A 678 9.48 3.20 1.42
C ALA A 678 9.84 1.76 1.84
N GLN A 679 9.29 1.28 2.95
CA GLN A 679 9.46 -0.11 3.42
C GLN A 679 8.85 -1.09 2.43
N LEU A 680 7.63 -0.84 1.99
CA LEU A 680 6.92 -1.67 1.00
C LEU A 680 7.67 -1.69 -0.34
N ALA A 681 8.15 -0.53 -0.81
CA ALA A 681 8.96 -0.41 -2.02
C ALA A 681 10.17 -1.34 -1.98
N PHE A 682 10.94 -1.31 -0.88
CA PHE A 682 12.12 -2.14 -0.74
C PHE A 682 11.77 -3.64 -0.66
N ILE A 683 10.82 -4.00 0.21
CA ILE A 683 10.39 -5.41 0.41
C ILE A 683 9.93 -6.03 -0.89
N VAL A 684 9.04 -5.34 -1.61
CA VAL A 684 8.46 -5.90 -2.84
C VAL A 684 9.48 -5.88 -3.98
N ALA A 685 10.22 -4.78 -4.17
CA ALA A 685 11.24 -4.73 -5.23
C ALA A 685 12.33 -5.78 -5.03
N PHE A 686 12.90 -5.87 -3.83
CA PHE A 686 13.92 -6.86 -3.51
C PHE A 686 13.36 -8.29 -3.59
N GLY A 687 12.17 -8.52 -3.00
CA GLY A 687 11.53 -9.84 -3.01
C GLY A 687 11.19 -10.33 -4.42
N VAL A 688 10.68 -9.47 -5.29
CA VAL A 688 10.43 -9.81 -6.71
C VAL A 688 11.72 -10.13 -7.46
N LEU A 689 12.81 -9.38 -7.22
CA LEU A 689 14.12 -9.70 -7.81
C LEU A 689 14.65 -11.03 -7.29
N LEU A 690 14.60 -11.26 -5.97
CA LEU A 690 15.00 -12.51 -5.34
C LEU A 690 14.22 -13.69 -5.94
N ASP A 691 12.91 -13.55 -6.02
CA ASP A 691 12.02 -14.57 -6.57
C ASP A 691 12.32 -14.83 -8.05
N THR A 692 12.53 -13.79 -8.84
CA THR A 692 12.80 -13.90 -10.28
C THR A 692 14.17 -14.52 -10.59
N PHE A 693 15.24 -14.05 -9.93
CA PHE A 693 16.60 -14.49 -10.25
C PHE A 693 17.04 -15.74 -9.50
N VAL A 694 16.55 -15.96 -8.29
CA VAL A 694 16.98 -17.07 -7.44
C VAL A 694 15.92 -18.18 -7.40
N VAL A 695 14.71 -17.87 -6.97
CA VAL A 695 13.68 -18.91 -6.74
C VAL A 695 13.25 -19.54 -8.05
N ARG A 696 12.83 -18.75 -9.03
CA ARG A 696 12.30 -19.23 -10.32
C ARG A 696 13.36 -19.66 -11.30
N SER A 697 14.51 -19.01 -11.28
CA SER A 697 15.57 -19.34 -12.22
C SER A 697 16.43 -20.50 -11.76
N LEU A 698 16.57 -20.74 -10.46
CA LEU A 698 17.44 -21.77 -9.88
C LEU A 698 16.67 -22.78 -9.04
N LEU A 699 15.98 -22.34 -7.96
CA LEU A 699 15.39 -23.23 -6.96
C LEU A 699 14.26 -24.10 -7.54
N VAL A 700 13.21 -23.48 -8.07
CA VAL A 700 12.03 -24.21 -8.57
C VAL A 700 12.37 -25.17 -9.72
N PRO A 701 13.10 -24.74 -10.78
CA PRO A 701 13.48 -25.66 -11.84
C PRO A 701 14.38 -26.81 -11.37
N ALA A 702 15.34 -26.55 -10.46
CA ALA A 702 16.23 -27.58 -9.95
C ALA A 702 15.45 -28.59 -9.08
N LEU A 703 14.55 -28.12 -8.25
CA LEU A 703 13.70 -28.94 -7.39
C LEU A 703 12.75 -29.82 -8.22
N VAL A 704 12.03 -29.23 -9.19
CA VAL A 704 11.12 -29.95 -10.10
C VAL A 704 11.88 -30.98 -10.95
N HIS A 705 13.08 -30.62 -11.40
CA HIS A 705 13.95 -31.57 -12.15
C HIS A 705 14.38 -32.77 -11.31
N ASP A 706 14.73 -32.56 -10.04
CA ASP A 706 15.19 -33.63 -9.12
C ASP A 706 14.03 -34.54 -8.71
N VAL A 707 12.87 -33.97 -8.32
CA VAL A 707 11.64 -34.69 -7.98
C VAL A 707 11.09 -35.46 -9.21
N GLY A 708 11.24 -34.88 -10.40
CA GLY A 708 10.85 -35.53 -11.65
C GLY A 708 9.34 -35.72 -11.78
N ARG A 709 8.88 -36.91 -12.23
CA ARG A 709 7.46 -37.17 -12.52
C ARG A 709 6.55 -37.07 -11.31
N ALA A 710 7.04 -37.36 -10.11
CA ALA A 710 6.25 -37.33 -8.90
C ALA A 710 5.65 -35.94 -8.64
N VAL A 711 6.25 -34.88 -9.19
CA VAL A 711 5.75 -33.50 -9.06
C VAL A 711 4.31 -33.34 -9.59
N TRP A 712 3.90 -34.18 -10.54
CA TRP A 712 2.57 -34.13 -11.16
C TRP A 712 1.53 -35.04 -10.49
N TRP A 713 1.86 -35.68 -9.36
CA TRP A 713 0.89 -36.53 -8.67
C TRP A 713 -0.32 -35.70 -8.17
N PRO A 714 -1.58 -36.18 -8.34
CA PRO A 714 -2.05 -37.47 -8.82
C PRO A 714 -2.37 -37.54 -10.35
N SER A 715 -1.96 -36.55 -11.15
CA SER A 715 -2.27 -36.48 -12.59
C SER A 715 -1.71 -37.66 -13.37
N LYS A 716 -2.28 -37.93 -14.56
CA LYS A 716 -1.81 -38.97 -15.49
C LYS A 716 -0.33 -38.80 -15.86
N LEU A 717 0.22 -37.58 -15.83
CA LEU A 717 1.62 -37.29 -16.10
C LEU A 717 2.59 -37.95 -15.11
N SER A 718 2.14 -38.21 -13.90
CA SER A 718 2.95 -38.92 -12.90
C SER A 718 3.12 -40.40 -13.22
N ARG A 719 2.21 -41.02 -14.02
CA ARG A 719 2.13 -42.43 -14.33
C ARG A 719 2.61 -42.76 -15.75
N ALA A 720 2.78 -41.76 -16.62
CA ALA A 720 3.19 -41.99 -18.00
C ALA A 720 4.60 -42.57 -18.09
N GLU A 721 4.72 -43.81 -18.50
CA GLU A 721 5.97 -44.41 -18.91
C GLU A 721 6.37 -43.88 -20.30
N ARG A 722 7.45 -43.11 -20.37
CA ARG A 722 8.28 -42.99 -21.58
C ARG A 722 9.68 -42.58 -21.18
#